data_150f1e3929e362485c3dabb9efee1962
#
_entry.id   150f1e3929e362485c3dabb9efee1962
#
_cell.length_a   1.000
_cell.length_b   1.000
_cell.length_c   1.000
_cell.angle_alpha   90.00
_cell.angle_beta   90.00
_cell.angle_gamma   90.00
#
_symmetry.space_group_name_H-M   'P 1'
#
loop_
_entity.id
_entity.type
_entity.pdbx_description
1 polymer ?
#
loop_
_entity_poly.entity_id
_entity_poly.type
_entity_poly.pdbx_seq_one_letter_code
_entity_poly.pdbx_strand_id
1 'polypeptide(L)'
;MALITTKRYDKSSEKKWQKFWREREIFRFDPNSEKPIFSIDTPPPTVSGFMHMGHAFSYSHIDFIARFKRMKGYNVFFPFGFDDNGLATERFIEKKCKIRAKDLTRQEFINLCLKETVEVEKELTRCWASLGISVDWNIFYRTIEDRCRRISQKSFIDIYKQGRAYQKEAPTIWCPTCETAIAQAELKDEERDALFVEINFILENGEKINIATTRPELLPACVAVFVHPDDERYKKLVGTKAKVPLFDFYVPIIADERADPEKGTGIVMCCTFGDQTDMEWWKAYNLPLKIAITQDGKMNELAGKYKGMSVKDARMQIIQDLKNAGLFVSEKRIKHSVNTHERCGTEIEFLVTKQWFIKYLDLKQKFLDEANKINWYPSFMKARYDNWVQNLQWDWCISRQRYFGVPFPIWYCKKCGEVIIADEKDLPVDPLQDRPKHPCPKCGSTEFEPEKDVLDTWATSSLTPMIVGKWIDDPDFFKKIYPMSLRPQAHDIITFWAFTTIVKGLLHTGQVPWKDIMISGHALDEHGKKMSKSKGNVVDPMETIKKFSADCLRLWAASSKLGEDLPFQEKELVSGQRFLTKLWNASRFVINNLEGYEKTDIPHENLRQIDKWILSKMNTMITQVTKHFETYNYCHAKQKLITFFWHDFCDDYLEIVKDRLYNPEKYDSKSVESAKYTLYNILLNTLKMLAPIIPHITEEIYQLYFKKYEGHESIHISPWPEPDDELISIEFEEMGDLLSDIISSVRKYKTENNMAMNAELSKLTINAKKAEEEKLSEVIDDLKAVLKIKEVEFGSASKITTERFGIILNIEK
;
A
#
# COMPACT_ATOMS: atom_id res chain seq x y z
N MET A 1 -25.47 -38.55 11.17
CA MET A 1 -26.23 -37.44 10.52
C MET A 1 -25.24 -36.59 9.74
N ALA A 2 -25.42 -36.39 8.45
CA ALA A 2 -24.43 -35.67 7.66
C ALA A 2 -24.16 -34.29 8.28
N LEU A 3 -22.92 -34.03 8.68
CA LEU A 3 -22.49 -32.83 9.38
C LEU A 3 -22.57 -31.57 8.50
N ILE A 4 -22.37 -31.75 7.17
CA ILE A 4 -22.56 -30.69 6.19
C ILE A 4 -23.57 -31.15 5.14
N THR A 5 -24.76 -30.58 5.18
CA THR A 5 -25.89 -30.93 4.30
C THR A 5 -25.97 -30.08 3.04
N THR A 6 -25.51 -28.82 3.11
CA THR A 6 -25.59 -27.86 2.00
C THR A 6 -24.55 -28.12 0.93
N LYS A 7 -24.98 -28.11 -0.35
CA LYS A 7 -24.09 -28.30 -1.51
C LYS A 7 -23.29 -27.03 -1.89
N ARG A 8 -23.64 -25.88 -1.33
CA ARG A 8 -23.01 -24.60 -1.62
C ARG A 8 -22.66 -23.89 -0.33
N TYR A 9 -21.51 -23.26 -0.32
CA TYR A 9 -21.11 -22.34 0.73
C TYR A 9 -22.03 -21.12 0.72
N ASP A 10 -22.55 -20.77 1.89
CA ASP A 10 -23.37 -19.57 2.07
C ASP A 10 -22.46 -18.40 2.47
N LYS A 11 -22.23 -17.48 1.53
CA LYS A 11 -21.44 -16.28 1.80
C LYS A 11 -22.03 -15.36 2.88
N SER A 12 -23.29 -15.53 3.26
CA SER A 12 -23.90 -14.76 4.38
C SER A 12 -23.23 -15.10 5.72
N SER A 13 -22.57 -16.27 5.82
CA SER A 13 -21.79 -16.69 6.99
C SER A 13 -20.59 -15.76 7.28
N GLU A 14 -20.10 -15.00 6.29
CA GLU A 14 -19.03 -14.03 6.49
C GLU A 14 -19.38 -13.02 7.58
N LYS A 15 -20.59 -12.47 7.56
CA LYS A 15 -21.08 -11.53 8.59
C LYS A 15 -21.20 -12.18 9.97
N LYS A 16 -21.58 -13.47 10.02
CA LYS A 16 -21.63 -14.26 11.27
C LYS A 16 -20.23 -14.33 11.90
N TRP A 17 -19.21 -14.62 11.11
CA TRP A 17 -17.84 -14.76 11.63
C TRP A 17 -17.21 -13.43 11.97
N GLN A 18 -17.44 -12.37 11.20
CA GLN A 18 -17.01 -11.01 11.54
C GLN A 18 -17.58 -10.56 12.89
N LYS A 19 -18.86 -10.86 13.14
CA LYS A 19 -19.50 -10.60 14.42
C LYS A 19 -18.89 -11.44 15.55
N PHE A 20 -18.74 -12.75 15.33
CA PHE A 20 -18.13 -13.68 16.27
C PHE A 20 -16.73 -13.24 16.69
N TRP A 21 -15.86 -12.93 15.74
CA TRP A 21 -14.49 -12.49 16.04
C TRP A 21 -14.45 -11.23 16.89
N ARG A 22 -15.36 -10.30 16.64
CA ARG A 22 -15.46 -9.06 17.41
C ARG A 22 -15.99 -9.29 18.82
N GLU A 23 -17.08 -10.04 18.97
CA GLU A 23 -17.71 -10.30 20.26
C GLU A 23 -16.85 -11.16 21.19
N ARG A 24 -16.03 -12.04 20.60
CA ARG A 24 -15.09 -12.88 21.32
C ARG A 24 -13.70 -12.30 21.44
N GLU A 25 -13.48 -11.10 20.91
CA GLU A 25 -12.17 -10.44 20.91
C GLU A 25 -11.04 -11.34 20.43
N ILE A 26 -11.27 -12.17 19.39
CA ILE A 26 -10.33 -13.20 18.90
C ILE A 26 -8.95 -12.62 18.55
N PHE A 27 -8.91 -11.35 18.14
CA PHE A 27 -7.71 -10.68 17.67
C PHE A 27 -7.12 -9.66 18.67
N ARG A 28 -7.61 -9.70 19.91
CA ARG A 28 -7.16 -8.79 20.96
C ARG A 28 -5.67 -8.99 21.25
N PHE A 29 -4.96 -7.89 21.35
CA PHE A 29 -3.59 -7.83 21.85
C PHE A 29 -3.61 -7.85 23.38
N ASP A 30 -2.80 -8.74 23.97
CA ASP A 30 -2.64 -8.82 25.43
C ASP A 30 -1.31 -8.19 25.86
N PRO A 31 -1.28 -7.00 26.48
CA PRO A 31 -0.05 -6.35 26.88
C PRO A 31 0.74 -7.11 27.97
N ASN A 32 0.09 -8.09 28.64
CA ASN A 32 0.68 -8.89 29.71
C ASN A 32 1.17 -10.26 29.23
N SER A 33 0.95 -10.59 27.96
CA SER A 33 1.36 -11.88 27.39
C SER A 33 2.89 -12.00 27.31
N GLU A 34 3.41 -13.18 27.65
CA GLU A 34 4.82 -13.53 27.50
C GLU A 34 5.20 -13.92 26.05
N LYS A 35 4.21 -14.07 25.18
CA LYS A 35 4.46 -14.38 23.76
C LYS A 35 5.26 -13.27 23.08
N PRO A 36 6.14 -13.61 22.10
CA PRO A 36 6.85 -12.60 21.35
C PRO A 36 5.89 -11.66 20.62
N ILE A 37 6.16 -10.36 20.66
CA ILE A 37 5.30 -9.36 20.05
C ILE A 37 5.65 -9.23 18.55
N PHE A 38 4.62 -9.23 17.70
CA PHE A 38 4.72 -8.80 16.30
C PHE A 38 3.88 -7.52 16.12
N SER A 39 4.54 -6.38 16.02
CA SER A 39 3.90 -5.06 15.95
C SER A 39 3.83 -4.56 14.51
N ILE A 40 2.65 -4.10 14.10
CA ILE A 40 2.37 -3.60 12.74
C ILE A 40 2.06 -2.12 12.80
N ASP A 41 2.83 -1.31 12.07
CA ASP A 41 2.55 0.10 11.87
C ASP A 41 1.55 0.26 10.72
N THR A 42 0.27 0.16 11.05
CA THR A 42 -0.83 0.15 10.08
C THR A 42 -1.02 1.51 9.46
N PRO A 43 -1.09 1.63 8.12
CA PRO A 43 -1.39 2.91 7.48
C PRO A 43 -2.79 3.39 7.88
N PRO A 44 -2.93 4.58 8.50
CA PRO A 44 -4.24 5.15 8.77
C PRO A 44 -4.84 5.68 7.47
N PRO A 45 -6.00 5.14 7.00
CA PRO A 45 -6.64 5.66 5.80
C PRO A 45 -7.15 7.08 6.04
N THR A 46 -7.03 7.93 5.01
CA THR A 46 -7.53 9.30 5.07
C THR A 46 -9.05 9.33 5.04
N VAL A 47 -9.65 10.21 5.85
CA VAL A 47 -11.10 10.43 5.90
C VAL A 47 -11.52 11.40 4.79
N SER A 48 -11.17 11.08 3.55
CA SER A 48 -11.39 11.95 2.37
C SER A 48 -12.21 11.29 1.26
N GLY A 49 -12.91 10.18 1.58
CA GLY A 49 -13.70 9.46 0.60
C GLY A 49 -14.22 8.11 1.07
N PHE A 50 -14.44 7.23 0.11
CA PHE A 50 -14.88 5.85 0.34
C PHE A 50 -13.70 4.89 0.23
N MET A 51 -13.86 3.69 0.80
CA MET A 51 -12.94 2.59 0.55
C MET A 51 -12.86 2.33 -0.97
N HIS A 52 -11.66 2.19 -1.50
CA HIS A 52 -11.43 1.85 -2.91
C HIS A 52 -10.65 0.54 -3.03
N MET A 53 -10.57 -0.02 -4.25
CA MET A 53 -9.90 -1.30 -4.50
C MET A 53 -8.45 -1.35 -4.01
N GLY A 54 -7.70 -0.25 -4.10
CA GLY A 54 -6.35 -0.17 -3.55
C GLY A 54 -6.30 -0.39 -2.04
N HIS A 55 -7.30 0.09 -1.29
CA HIS A 55 -7.42 -0.20 0.15
C HIS A 55 -7.70 -1.69 0.37
N ALA A 56 -8.72 -2.26 -0.29
CA ALA A 56 -9.04 -3.68 -0.15
C ALA A 56 -7.83 -4.58 -0.49
N PHE A 57 -7.07 -4.20 -1.51
CA PHE A 57 -5.85 -4.86 -1.94
C PHE A 57 -4.76 -4.83 -0.87
N SER A 58 -4.29 -3.64 -0.49
CA SER A 58 -3.17 -3.46 0.45
C SER A 58 -3.50 -3.98 1.85
N TYR A 59 -4.70 -3.72 2.38
CA TYR A 59 -5.05 -4.17 3.73
C TYR A 59 -5.27 -5.69 3.82
N SER A 60 -5.69 -6.34 2.72
CA SER A 60 -5.68 -7.81 2.66
C SER A 60 -4.27 -8.37 2.83
N HIS A 61 -3.26 -7.78 2.18
CA HIS A 61 -1.86 -8.19 2.32
C HIS A 61 -1.35 -8.06 3.77
N ILE A 62 -1.71 -6.97 4.45
CA ILE A 62 -1.36 -6.76 5.86
C ILE A 62 -1.96 -7.88 6.71
N ASP A 63 -3.24 -8.16 6.50
CA ASP A 63 -3.99 -9.13 7.28
C ASP A 63 -3.53 -10.57 7.05
N PHE A 64 -3.06 -10.92 5.85
CA PHE A 64 -2.46 -12.23 5.59
C PHE A 64 -1.30 -12.49 6.56
N ILE A 65 -0.43 -11.51 6.72
CA ILE A 65 0.73 -11.62 7.60
C ILE A 65 0.34 -11.59 9.08
N ALA A 66 -0.60 -10.72 9.45
CA ALA A 66 -1.09 -10.63 10.83
C ALA A 66 -1.69 -11.96 11.30
N ARG A 67 -2.53 -12.61 10.48
CA ARG A 67 -3.11 -13.92 10.77
C ARG A 67 -2.06 -15.03 10.84
N PHE A 68 -1.15 -15.09 9.87
CA PHE A 68 -0.04 -16.03 9.88
C PHE A 68 0.81 -15.90 11.14
N LYS A 69 1.24 -14.69 11.50
CA LYS A 69 2.05 -14.46 12.71
C LYS A 69 1.32 -14.84 13.98
N ARG A 70 0.01 -14.58 14.07
CA ARG A 70 -0.81 -14.99 15.21
C ARG A 70 -0.85 -16.52 15.35
N MET A 71 -1.05 -17.24 14.25
CA MET A 71 -1.01 -18.71 14.24
C MET A 71 0.39 -19.27 14.51
N LYS A 72 1.47 -18.53 14.18
CA LYS A 72 2.87 -18.85 14.58
C LYS A 72 3.16 -18.53 16.06
N GLY A 73 2.16 -18.18 16.84
CA GLY A 73 2.29 -18.00 18.28
C GLY A 73 2.71 -16.60 18.74
N TYR A 74 2.75 -15.61 17.84
CA TYR A 74 3.03 -14.22 18.24
C TYR A 74 1.79 -13.56 18.88
N ASN A 75 2.05 -12.67 19.84
CA ASN A 75 1.09 -11.68 20.30
C ASN A 75 1.10 -10.51 19.30
N VAL A 76 0.11 -10.49 18.42
CA VAL A 76 0.10 -9.53 17.30
C VAL A 76 -0.51 -8.20 17.73
N PHE A 77 0.31 -7.16 17.76
CA PHE A 77 -0.10 -5.78 17.96
C PHE A 77 -0.51 -5.17 16.60
N PHE A 78 -1.81 -5.15 16.33
CA PHE A 78 -2.36 -4.70 15.05
C PHE A 78 -3.42 -3.60 15.30
N PRO A 79 -2.98 -2.35 15.54
CA PRO A 79 -3.85 -1.22 15.76
C PRO A 79 -4.51 -0.76 14.47
N PHE A 80 -5.61 0.00 14.59
CA PHE A 80 -6.26 0.68 13.49
C PHE A 80 -6.48 2.16 13.81
N GLY A 81 -6.46 3.03 12.84
CA GLY A 81 -6.74 4.44 13.02
C GLY A 81 -7.10 5.11 11.71
N PHE A 82 -7.52 6.37 11.79
CA PHE A 82 -7.81 7.22 10.65
C PHE A 82 -6.90 8.45 10.63
N ASP A 83 -6.44 8.82 9.42
CA ASP A 83 -5.80 10.10 9.19
C ASP A 83 -6.86 11.13 8.79
N ASP A 84 -7.46 11.72 9.80
CA ASP A 84 -8.62 12.60 9.73
C ASP A 84 -8.29 14.07 9.97
N ASN A 85 -7.00 14.45 9.96
CA ASN A 85 -6.58 15.83 10.14
C ASN A 85 -6.09 16.49 8.83
N GLY A 86 -6.02 17.83 8.85
CA GLY A 86 -5.33 18.63 7.84
C GLY A 86 -6.08 18.81 6.52
N LEU A 87 -5.30 19.18 5.51
CA LEU A 87 -5.79 19.66 4.21
C LEU A 87 -6.71 18.66 3.48
N ALA A 88 -6.39 17.37 3.52
CA ALA A 88 -7.18 16.36 2.80
C ALA A 88 -8.62 16.28 3.31
N THR A 89 -8.78 16.24 4.63
CA THR A 89 -10.08 16.21 5.30
C THR A 89 -10.83 17.52 5.09
N GLU A 90 -10.17 18.65 5.28
CA GLU A 90 -10.75 19.99 5.07
C GLU A 90 -11.33 20.13 3.66
N ARG A 91 -10.54 19.80 2.62
CA ARG A 91 -11.01 19.84 1.21
C ARG A 91 -12.17 18.87 0.94
N PHE A 92 -12.16 17.71 1.59
CA PHE A 92 -13.27 16.77 1.48
C PHE A 92 -14.57 17.35 2.06
N ILE A 93 -14.51 17.99 3.24
CA ILE A 93 -15.66 18.61 3.89
C ILE A 93 -16.15 19.83 3.10
N GLU A 94 -15.25 20.71 2.62
CA GLU A 94 -15.62 21.82 1.74
C GLU A 94 -16.43 21.32 0.53
N LYS A 95 -15.97 20.24 -0.11
CA LYS A 95 -16.65 19.66 -1.27
C LYS A 95 -17.98 18.99 -0.90
N LYS A 96 -18.00 18.23 0.19
CA LYS A 96 -19.19 17.53 0.68
C LYS A 96 -20.31 18.50 1.05
N CYS A 97 -19.96 19.56 1.78
CA CYS A 97 -20.91 20.57 2.28
C CYS A 97 -21.12 21.73 1.29
N LYS A 98 -20.35 21.80 0.18
CA LYS A 98 -20.40 22.88 -0.84
C LYS A 98 -20.14 24.27 -0.24
N ILE A 99 -19.14 24.38 0.64
CA ILE A 99 -18.69 25.60 1.29
C ILE A 99 -17.19 25.76 1.13
N ARG A 100 -16.66 26.94 1.47
CA ARG A 100 -15.22 27.17 1.66
C ARG A 100 -14.98 27.41 3.15
N ALA A 101 -13.84 26.96 3.66
CA ALA A 101 -13.47 27.14 5.07
C ALA A 101 -13.61 28.63 5.50
N LYS A 102 -13.21 29.56 4.62
CA LYS A 102 -13.28 31.03 4.86
C LYS A 102 -14.70 31.60 4.92
N ASP A 103 -15.73 30.87 4.55
CA ASP A 103 -17.14 31.31 4.64
C ASP A 103 -17.69 31.16 6.06
N LEU A 104 -16.97 30.49 6.96
CA LEU A 104 -17.30 30.26 8.36
C LEU A 104 -16.20 30.83 9.27
N THR A 105 -16.53 30.99 10.55
CA THR A 105 -15.48 31.20 11.54
C THR A 105 -14.64 29.90 11.67
N ARG A 106 -13.37 30.03 12.06
CA ARG A 106 -12.49 28.90 12.24
C ARG A 106 -13.10 27.81 13.15
N GLN A 107 -13.72 28.22 14.26
CA GLN A 107 -14.32 27.30 15.22
C GLN A 107 -15.54 26.55 14.64
N GLU A 108 -16.41 27.25 13.92
CA GLU A 108 -17.56 26.63 13.26
C GLU A 108 -17.10 25.62 12.23
N PHE A 109 -16.07 25.94 11.45
CA PHE A 109 -15.53 25.04 10.46
C PHE A 109 -14.86 23.81 11.09
N ILE A 110 -14.09 23.97 12.17
CA ILE A 110 -13.49 22.85 12.92
C ILE A 110 -14.59 21.93 13.47
N ASN A 111 -15.63 22.48 14.09
CA ASN A 111 -16.75 21.72 14.63
C ASN A 111 -17.48 20.93 13.52
N LEU A 112 -17.65 21.53 12.35
CA LEU A 112 -18.22 20.86 11.19
C LEU A 112 -17.33 19.71 10.72
N CYS A 113 -16.02 19.91 10.60
CA CYS A 113 -15.08 18.85 10.24
C CYS A 113 -15.15 17.67 11.24
N LEU A 114 -15.08 17.93 12.54
CA LEU A 114 -15.15 16.92 13.57
C LEU A 114 -16.46 16.12 13.54
N LYS A 115 -17.58 16.78 13.26
CA LYS A 115 -18.88 16.13 13.13
C LYS A 115 -18.95 15.21 11.91
N GLU A 116 -18.56 15.72 10.76
CA GLU A 116 -18.70 15.03 9.49
C GLU A 116 -17.70 13.86 9.33
N THR A 117 -16.51 13.96 9.91
CA THR A 117 -15.51 12.88 9.89
C THR A 117 -16.00 11.66 10.65
N VAL A 118 -16.64 11.82 11.81
CA VAL A 118 -17.16 10.70 12.62
C VAL A 118 -18.12 9.80 11.82
N GLU A 119 -19.00 10.40 11.01
CA GLU A 119 -19.92 9.62 10.19
C GLU A 119 -19.22 8.86 9.05
N VAL A 120 -18.23 9.48 8.43
CA VAL A 120 -17.41 8.83 7.40
C VAL A 120 -16.58 7.68 7.99
N GLU A 121 -15.98 7.87 9.16
CA GLU A 121 -15.21 6.84 9.87
C GLU A 121 -16.04 5.63 10.24
N LYS A 122 -17.29 5.81 10.69
CA LYS A 122 -18.21 4.70 10.96
C LYS A 122 -18.46 3.86 9.72
N GLU A 123 -18.68 4.50 8.57
CA GLU A 123 -18.90 3.79 7.31
C GLU A 123 -17.63 3.08 6.83
N LEU A 124 -16.49 3.75 6.88
CA LEU A 124 -15.20 3.16 6.55
C LEU A 124 -14.89 1.96 7.46
N THR A 125 -15.11 2.06 8.77
CA THR A 125 -14.90 0.94 9.71
C THR A 125 -15.73 -0.28 9.32
N ARG A 126 -17.00 -0.08 8.88
CA ARG A 126 -17.83 -1.18 8.36
C ARG A 126 -17.23 -1.83 7.11
N CYS A 127 -16.66 -1.03 6.22
CA CYS A 127 -16.02 -1.54 5.00
C CYS A 127 -14.81 -2.43 5.33
N TRP A 128 -13.91 -1.98 6.20
CA TRP A 128 -12.75 -2.77 6.64
C TRP A 128 -13.17 -4.02 7.42
N ALA A 129 -14.16 -3.91 8.30
CA ALA A 129 -14.72 -5.07 8.99
C ALA A 129 -15.32 -6.09 8.02
N SER A 130 -16.00 -5.63 6.96
CA SER A 130 -16.59 -6.50 5.93
C SER A 130 -15.53 -7.24 5.09
N LEU A 131 -14.32 -6.69 4.96
CA LEU A 131 -13.19 -7.39 4.34
C LEU A 131 -12.61 -8.48 5.25
N GLY A 132 -12.99 -8.50 6.53
CA GLY A 132 -12.54 -9.49 7.51
C GLY A 132 -11.14 -9.21 8.05
N ILE A 133 -10.74 -7.94 8.18
CA ILE A 133 -9.43 -7.57 8.72
C ILE A 133 -9.34 -7.90 10.21
N SER A 134 -8.23 -8.51 10.64
CA SER A 134 -8.00 -9.00 12.01
C SER A 134 -7.28 -7.99 12.92
N VAL A 135 -7.62 -6.71 12.78
CA VAL A 135 -7.13 -5.66 13.69
C VAL A 135 -7.74 -5.80 15.07
N ASP A 136 -7.05 -5.32 16.08
CA ASP A 136 -7.63 -5.11 17.39
C ASP A 136 -8.40 -3.79 17.43
N TRP A 137 -9.73 -3.88 17.29
CA TRP A 137 -10.61 -2.70 17.26
C TRP A 137 -10.63 -1.91 18.60
N ASN A 138 -10.04 -2.44 19.67
CA ASN A 138 -9.90 -1.73 20.93
C ASN A 138 -8.67 -0.78 20.93
N ILE A 139 -7.75 -0.96 19.98
CA ILE A 139 -6.58 -0.10 19.78
C ILE A 139 -6.84 0.78 18.56
N PHE A 140 -7.70 1.78 18.77
CA PHE A 140 -8.15 2.72 17.73
C PHE A 140 -7.68 4.14 18.04
N TYR A 141 -7.34 4.91 17.00
CA TYR A 141 -6.93 6.29 17.13
C TYR A 141 -7.39 7.15 15.94
N ARG A 142 -7.48 8.45 16.19
CA ARG A 142 -7.76 9.50 15.19
C ARG A 142 -6.63 10.52 15.24
N THR A 143 -6.06 10.85 14.10
CA THR A 143 -4.91 11.78 14.09
C THR A 143 -5.24 13.18 14.62
N ILE A 144 -6.52 13.58 14.64
CA ILE A 144 -7.00 14.86 15.21
C ILE A 144 -7.37 14.77 16.71
N GLU A 145 -7.42 13.57 17.33
CA GLU A 145 -7.75 13.46 18.75
C GLU A 145 -6.68 14.06 19.65
N ASP A 146 -7.03 14.42 20.88
CA ASP A 146 -6.15 15.14 21.81
C ASP A 146 -4.82 14.40 22.08
N ARG A 147 -4.84 13.08 22.21
CA ARG A 147 -3.62 12.29 22.38
C ARG A 147 -2.68 12.44 21.19
N CYS A 148 -3.20 12.37 19.96
CA CYS A 148 -2.40 12.51 18.75
C CYS A 148 -1.90 13.94 18.55
N ARG A 149 -2.75 14.92 18.83
CA ARG A 149 -2.37 16.35 18.82
C ARG A 149 -1.24 16.62 19.83
N ARG A 150 -1.35 16.09 21.05
CA ARG A 150 -0.31 16.21 22.09
C ARG A 150 1.02 15.65 21.64
N ILE A 151 1.03 14.44 21.05
CA ILE A 151 2.25 13.78 20.55
C ILE A 151 2.87 14.59 19.41
N SER A 152 2.05 15.10 18.48
CA SER A 152 2.51 15.92 17.36
C SER A 152 3.13 17.24 17.82
N GLN A 153 2.48 17.90 18.77
CA GLN A 153 2.99 19.15 19.34
C GLN A 153 4.27 18.91 20.17
N LYS A 154 4.33 17.84 20.94
CA LYS A 154 5.56 17.44 21.64
C LYS A 154 6.69 17.15 20.66
N SER A 155 6.41 16.46 19.55
CA SER A 155 7.39 16.22 18.50
C SER A 155 7.94 17.53 17.92
N PHE A 156 7.07 18.51 17.66
CA PHE A 156 7.52 19.83 17.20
C PHE A 156 8.42 20.51 18.22
N ILE A 157 8.02 20.53 19.49
CA ILE A 157 8.79 21.15 20.58
C ILE A 157 10.18 20.52 20.70
N ASP A 158 10.28 19.21 20.64
CA ASP A 158 11.56 18.51 20.72
C ASP A 158 12.49 18.86 19.55
N ILE A 159 11.96 18.85 18.35
CA ILE A 159 12.72 19.19 17.13
C ILE A 159 13.16 20.66 17.16
N TYR A 160 12.30 21.55 17.71
CA TYR A 160 12.67 22.95 17.92
C TYR A 160 13.80 23.11 18.94
N LYS A 161 13.70 22.42 20.10
CA LYS A 161 14.76 22.42 21.12
C LYS A 161 16.09 21.85 20.59
N GLN A 162 16.06 20.95 19.63
CA GLN A 162 17.23 20.45 18.92
C GLN A 162 17.82 21.45 17.89
N GLY A 163 17.20 22.62 17.71
CA GLY A 163 17.57 23.62 16.70
C GLY A 163 17.31 23.18 15.25
N ARG A 164 16.42 22.17 15.06
CA ARG A 164 16.08 21.64 13.75
C ARG A 164 14.74 22.12 13.18
N ALA A 165 13.85 22.62 14.01
CA ALA A 165 12.70 23.37 13.54
C ALA A 165 13.02 24.87 13.55
N TYR A 166 12.79 25.55 12.42
CA TYR A 166 13.08 26.98 12.27
C TYR A 166 12.01 27.65 11.40
N GLN A 167 11.84 28.94 11.60
CA GLN A 167 10.96 29.77 10.79
C GLN A 167 11.79 30.68 9.88
N LYS A 168 11.39 30.77 8.63
CA LYS A 168 12.08 31.63 7.64
C LYS A 168 11.07 32.20 6.66
N GLU A 169 11.27 33.48 6.33
CA GLU A 169 10.66 34.10 5.16
C GLU A 169 11.55 33.83 3.95
N ALA A 170 11.06 33.02 3.03
CA ALA A 170 11.80 32.55 1.87
C ALA A 170 10.85 32.19 0.73
N PRO A 171 11.36 32.04 -0.50
CA PRO A 171 10.60 31.40 -1.56
C PRO A 171 10.10 30.02 -1.11
N THR A 172 8.83 29.79 -1.29
CA THR A 172 8.13 28.59 -0.83
C THR A 172 7.25 28.06 -1.94
N ILE A 173 7.15 26.75 -2.08
CA ILE A 173 6.21 26.09 -2.98
C ILE A 173 4.80 26.36 -2.48
N TRP A 174 3.96 26.92 -3.34
CA TRP A 174 2.62 27.39 -2.98
C TRP A 174 1.54 26.84 -3.90
N CYS A 175 0.43 26.42 -3.36
CA CYS A 175 -0.76 26.04 -4.12
C CYS A 175 -1.79 27.17 -4.09
N PRO A 176 -2.04 27.90 -5.21
CA PRO A 176 -2.96 29.03 -5.23
C PRO A 176 -4.44 28.64 -5.07
N THR A 177 -4.82 27.42 -5.39
CA THR A 177 -6.19 26.92 -5.18
C THR A 177 -6.45 26.53 -3.74
N CYS A 178 -5.46 25.91 -3.07
CA CYS A 178 -5.54 25.57 -1.65
C CYS A 178 -5.16 26.74 -0.75
N GLU A 179 -4.57 27.80 -1.30
CA GLU A 179 -4.09 28.99 -0.59
C GLU A 179 -3.17 28.61 0.59
N THR A 180 -2.20 27.73 0.34
CA THR A 180 -1.28 27.23 1.37
C THR A 180 0.07 26.82 0.79
N ALA A 181 1.12 26.88 1.61
CA ALA A 181 2.39 26.26 1.34
C ALA A 181 2.27 24.73 1.28
N ILE A 182 3.09 24.11 0.46
CA ILE A 182 3.19 22.65 0.33
C ILE A 182 4.65 22.20 0.41
N ALA A 183 4.86 20.95 0.77
CA ALA A 183 6.19 20.33 0.81
C ALA A 183 6.59 19.77 -0.56
N GLN A 184 7.89 19.57 -0.80
CA GLN A 184 8.39 18.95 -2.04
C GLN A 184 7.74 17.60 -2.31
N ALA A 185 7.44 16.82 -1.29
CA ALA A 185 6.79 15.52 -1.41
C ALA A 185 5.36 15.62 -2.01
N GLU A 186 4.67 16.74 -1.88
CA GLU A 186 3.31 16.94 -2.39
C GLU A 186 3.27 17.40 -3.85
N LEU A 187 4.44 17.50 -4.51
CA LEU A 187 4.54 17.79 -5.94
C LEU A 187 4.30 16.55 -6.77
N LYS A 188 3.61 16.76 -7.87
CA LYS A 188 3.39 15.75 -8.92
C LYS A 188 3.71 16.35 -10.27
N ASP A 189 4.57 15.68 -11.02
CA ASP A 189 4.84 16.06 -12.41
C ASP A 189 3.67 15.62 -13.29
N GLU A 190 3.12 16.58 -14.05
CA GLU A 190 2.08 16.33 -15.03
C GLU A 190 2.46 16.91 -16.38
N GLU A 191 2.33 16.10 -17.43
CA GLU A 191 2.49 16.58 -18.80
C GLU A 191 1.24 17.36 -19.19
N ARG A 192 1.40 18.62 -19.58
CA ARG A 192 0.33 19.51 -20.02
C ARG A 192 0.64 20.17 -21.35
N ASP A 193 -0.40 20.50 -22.10
CA ASP A 193 -0.27 21.34 -23.29
C ASP A 193 0.03 22.77 -22.87
N ALA A 194 1.10 23.33 -23.37
CA ALA A 194 1.55 24.69 -23.15
C ALA A 194 1.80 25.41 -24.48
N LEU A 195 1.69 26.74 -24.44
CA LEU A 195 2.13 27.59 -25.54
C LEU A 195 3.56 28.04 -25.25
N PHE A 196 4.49 27.69 -26.13
CA PHE A 196 5.84 28.20 -26.11
C PHE A 196 5.87 29.41 -27.02
N VAL A 197 6.03 30.61 -26.44
CA VAL A 197 5.86 31.89 -27.10
C VAL A 197 7.22 32.54 -27.26
N GLU A 198 7.54 32.95 -28.48
CA GLU A 198 8.73 33.74 -28.77
C GLU A 198 8.40 35.23 -28.80
N ILE A 199 9.14 36.01 -28.05
CA ILE A 199 8.92 37.45 -27.83
C ILE A 199 10.22 38.24 -27.97
N ASN A 200 10.11 39.45 -28.52
CA ASN A 200 11.23 40.34 -28.67
C ASN A 200 11.42 41.22 -27.42
N PHE A 201 12.58 41.13 -26.78
CA PHE A 201 13.12 42.14 -25.89
C PHE A 201 13.92 43.15 -26.69
N ILE A 202 14.00 44.41 -26.23
CA ILE A 202 14.71 45.50 -26.93
C ILE A 202 15.96 45.86 -26.15
N LEU A 203 17.13 45.80 -26.78
CA LEU A 203 18.39 46.23 -26.21
C LEU A 203 18.46 47.75 -26.07
N GLU A 204 19.39 48.27 -25.28
CA GLU A 204 19.65 49.71 -25.14
C GLU A 204 20.00 50.39 -26.45
N ASN A 205 20.58 49.66 -27.41
CA ASN A 205 20.92 50.17 -28.74
C ASN A 205 19.76 50.06 -29.75
N GLY A 206 18.59 49.60 -29.33
CA GLY A 206 17.38 49.41 -30.15
C GLY A 206 17.28 48.11 -30.92
N GLU A 207 18.28 47.24 -30.84
CA GLU A 207 18.24 45.88 -31.41
C GLU A 207 17.27 45.00 -30.67
N LYS A 208 16.69 44.02 -31.38
CA LYS A 208 15.77 43.05 -30.80
C LYS A 208 16.45 41.73 -30.54
N ILE A 209 16.23 41.16 -29.36
CA ILE A 209 16.63 39.79 -29.02
C ILE A 209 15.37 38.94 -28.80
N ASN A 210 15.38 37.76 -29.37
CA ASN A 210 14.22 36.85 -29.32
C ASN A 210 14.36 35.89 -28.15
N ILE A 211 13.40 35.90 -27.23
CA ILE A 211 13.33 35.04 -26.04
C ILE A 211 12.08 34.16 -26.11
N ALA A 212 12.24 32.88 -25.87
CA ALA A 212 11.15 31.91 -25.83
C ALA A 212 10.74 31.63 -24.38
N THR A 213 9.43 31.63 -24.11
CA THR A 213 8.90 31.35 -22.76
C THR A 213 7.55 30.64 -22.81
N THR A 214 7.27 29.81 -21.82
CA THR A 214 5.95 29.22 -21.57
C THR A 214 5.12 30.07 -20.61
N ARG A 215 5.73 31.06 -19.94
CA ARG A 215 5.14 31.87 -18.87
C ARG A 215 5.26 33.39 -19.14
N PRO A 216 4.67 33.93 -20.23
CA PRO A 216 4.75 35.35 -20.52
C PRO A 216 4.07 36.23 -19.47
N GLU A 217 3.16 35.71 -18.65
CA GLU A 217 2.54 36.43 -17.53
C GLU A 217 3.54 36.84 -16.42
N LEU A 218 4.72 36.24 -16.42
CA LEU A 218 5.79 36.58 -15.46
C LEU A 218 6.69 37.74 -15.93
N LEU A 219 6.49 38.29 -17.11
CA LEU A 219 7.25 39.46 -17.57
C LEU A 219 7.38 40.61 -16.54
N PRO A 220 6.33 40.98 -15.77
CA PRO A 220 6.48 42.05 -14.74
C PRO A 220 7.44 41.66 -13.61
N ALA A 221 7.69 40.36 -13.40
CA ALA A 221 8.63 39.86 -12.41
C ALA A 221 10.01 39.55 -12.99
N CYS A 222 10.27 39.84 -14.25
CA CYS A 222 11.57 39.60 -14.88
C CYS A 222 12.67 40.44 -14.19
N VAL A 223 13.81 39.82 -13.87
CA VAL A 223 14.92 40.42 -13.12
C VAL A 223 16.26 40.32 -13.83
N ALA A 224 16.40 39.38 -14.76
CA ALA A 224 17.59 39.18 -15.60
C ALA A 224 17.23 38.40 -16.87
N VAL A 225 18.16 38.38 -17.80
CA VAL A 225 18.18 37.48 -18.95
C VAL A 225 19.48 36.69 -18.88
N PHE A 226 19.42 35.38 -19.11
CA PHE A 226 20.56 34.48 -19.05
C PHE A 226 20.91 33.88 -20.42
N VAL A 227 22.21 33.72 -20.69
CA VAL A 227 22.75 33.10 -21.88
C VAL A 227 23.89 32.17 -21.46
N HIS A 228 24.12 31.12 -22.24
CA HIS A 228 25.26 30.25 -21.97
C HIS A 228 26.58 30.97 -22.29
N PRO A 229 27.64 30.86 -21.46
CA PRO A 229 28.90 31.56 -21.68
C PRO A 229 29.59 31.20 -23.00
N ASP A 230 29.38 29.99 -23.51
CA ASP A 230 29.97 29.49 -24.76
C ASP A 230 29.05 29.68 -25.98
N ASP A 231 27.90 30.31 -25.83
CA ASP A 231 26.98 30.59 -26.96
C ASP A 231 27.45 31.85 -27.71
N GLU A 232 28.18 31.65 -28.80
CA GLU A 232 28.74 32.72 -29.64
C GLU A 232 27.66 33.66 -30.18
N ARG A 233 26.38 33.24 -30.29
CA ARG A 233 25.27 34.07 -30.77
C ARG A 233 25.04 35.25 -29.82
N TYR A 234 25.22 35.06 -28.51
CA TYR A 234 24.83 36.01 -27.48
C TYR A 234 25.99 36.53 -26.63
N LYS A 235 27.18 36.02 -26.81
CA LYS A 235 28.39 36.38 -26.04
C LYS A 235 28.65 37.88 -25.94
N LYS A 236 28.38 38.59 -27.03
CA LYS A 236 28.56 40.06 -27.11
C LYS A 236 27.52 40.85 -26.35
N LEU A 237 26.40 40.21 -25.94
CA LEU A 237 25.32 40.85 -25.23
C LEU A 237 25.50 40.81 -23.70
N VAL A 238 26.43 39.96 -23.23
CA VAL A 238 26.74 39.84 -21.79
C VAL A 238 27.21 41.18 -21.23
N GLY A 239 26.55 41.60 -20.13
CA GLY A 239 26.82 42.89 -19.49
C GLY A 239 25.99 44.04 -20.03
N THR A 240 25.22 43.89 -21.12
CA THR A 240 24.25 44.85 -21.60
C THR A 240 22.89 44.66 -20.91
N LYS A 241 21.91 45.51 -21.25
CA LYS A 241 20.57 45.45 -20.70
C LYS A 241 19.53 45.31 -21.78
N ALA A 242 18.46 44.57 -21.45
CA ALA A 242 17.31 44.37 -22.30
C ALA A 242 16.05 45.00 -21.64
N LYS A 243 15.23 45.71 -22.39
CA LYS A 243 13.95 46.23 -21.97
C LYS A 243 12.90 45.13 -22.00
N VAL A 244 12.21 44.96 -20.88
CA VAL A 244 11.16 43.92 -20.77
C VAL A 244 9.93 44.38 -21.58
N PRO A 245 9.42 43.51 -22.52
CA PRO A 245 8.27 43.86 -23.35
C PRO A 245 7.04 44.21 -22.53
N LEU A 246 6.27 45.22 -23.00
CA LEU A 246 5.06 45.74 -22.35
C LEU A 246 5.28 46.47 -20.98
N PHE A 247 6.48 46.37 -20.42
CA PHE A 247 6.85 47.02 -19.16
C PHE A 247 8.02 47.99 -19.35
N ASP A 248 8.03 49.09 -18.60
CA ASP A 248 9.00 50.18 -18.79
C ASP A 248 10.19 50.05 -17.84
N PHE A 249 10.90 48.91 -17.93
CA PHE A 249 12.15 48.72 -17.18
C PHE A 249 13.12 47.80 -17.93
N TYR A 250 14.42 47.93 -17.58
CA TYR A 250 15.53 47.14 -18.15
C TYR A 250 16.03 46.11 -17.15
N VAL A 251 16.52 44.98 -17.67
CA VAL A 251 17.16 43.92 -16.91
C VAL A 251 18.51 43.57 -17.50
N PRO A 252 19.49 43.15 -16.67
CA PRO A 252 20.84 42.78 -17.17
C PRO A 252 20.81 41.47 -17.95
N ILE A 253 21.73 41.32 -18.92
CA ILE A 253 22.03 40.05 -19.57
C ILE A 253 23.28 39.47 -18.93
N ILE A 254 23.20 38.26 -18.42
CA ILE A 254 24.22 37.58 -17.61
C ILE A 254 24.55 36.23 -18.26
N ALA A 255 25.85 35.84 -18.22
CA ALA A 255 26.27 34.53 -18.66
C ALA A 255 26.24 33.53 -17.50
N ASP A 256 25.66 32.33 -17.75
CA ASP A 256 25.60 31.22 -16.77
C ASP A 256 25.47 29.87 -17.46
N GLU A 257 26.23 28.87 -17.03
CA GLU A 257 26.27 27.52 -17.62
C GLU A 257 24.92 26.75 -17.53
N ARG A 258 24.02 27.16 -16.66
CA ARG A 258 22.67 26.57 -16.53
C ARG A 258 21.72 27.01 -17.64
N ALA A 259 22.04 28.07 -18.40
CA ALA A 259 21.28 28.46 -19.58
C ALA A 259 21.56 27.44 -20.71
N ASP A 260 20.57 26.71 -21.14
CA ASP A 260 20.68 25.68 -22.16
C ASP A 260 20.63 26.33 -23.57
N PRO A 261 21.73 26.33 -24.37
CA PRO A 261 21.76 26.94 -25.69
C PRO A 261 20.87 26.24 -26.73
N GLU A 262 20.48 24.99 -26.48
CA GLU A 262 19.60 24.20 -27.37
C GLU A 262 18.12 24.34 -27.03
N LYS A 263 17.78 24.95 -25.86
CA LYS A 263 16.41 25.11 -25.43
C LYS A 263 15.81 26.42 -25.96
N GLY A 264 14.79 26.32 -26.80
CA GLY A 264 14.12 27.50 -27.40
C GLY A 264 15.05 28.31 -28.27
N THR A 265 15.27 29.57 -27.91
CA THR A 265 16.19 30.47 -28.60
C THR A 265 17.62 30.45 -28.04
N GLY A 266 17.87 29.69 -26.94
CA GLY A 266 19.15 29.65 -26.24
C GLY A 266 19.36 30.83 -25.26
N ILE A 267 18.40 31.71 -25.17
CA ILE A 267 18.39 32.87 -24.25
C ILE A 267 17.12 32.82 -23.38
N VAL A 268 17.26 32.98 -22.08
CA VAL A 268 16.23 32.72 -21.09
C VAL A 268 15.98 33.92 -20.22
N MET A 269 14.70 34.36 -20.10
CA MET A 269 14.31 35.33 -19.09
C MET A 269 14.25 34.68 -17.71
N CYS A 270 14.83 35.29 -16.72
CA CYS A 270 14.70 34.93 -15.31
C CYS A 270 13.65 35.80 -14.65
N CYS A 271 12.58 35.19 -14.20
CA CYS A 271 11.50 35.83 -13.46
C CYS A 271 11.44 35.25 -12.06
N THR A 272 11.46 36.06 -11.02
CA THR A 272 11.38 35.58 -9.65
C THR A 272 9.93 35.26 -9.23
N PHE A 273 9.47 34.00 -9.14
CA PHE A 273 10.16 32.75 -9.49
C PHE A 273 9.32 31.99 -10.51
N GLY A 274 9.84 31.76 -11.71
CA GLY A 274 9.15 31.01 -12.75
C GLY A 274 9.31 29.51 -12.56
N ASP A 275 10.53 29.10 -12.21
CA ASP A 275 10.88 27.71 -11.93
C ASP A 275 12.03 27.62 -10.90
N GLN A 276 12.57 26.43 -10.73
CA GLN A 276 13.67 26.18 -9.80
C GLN A 276 14.98 26.84 -10.26
N THR A 277 15.26 26.84 -11.54
CA THR A 277 16.48 27.44 -12.09
C THR A 277 16.49 28.96 -11.83
N ASP A 278 15.35 29.61 -11.94
CA ASP A 278 15.17 31.03 -11.59
C ASP A 278 15.54 31.30 -10.13
N MET A 279 15.21 30.41 -9.20
CA MET A 279 15.60 30.54 -7.78
C MET A 279 17.08 30.36 -7.55
N GLU A 280 17.72 29.44 -8.28
CA GLU A 280 19.16 29.23 -8.22
C GLU A 280 19.92 30.45 -8.72
N TRP A 281 19.51 31.04 -9.85
CA TRP A 281 20.06 32.28 -10.37
C TRP A 281 19.82 33.44 -9.40
N TRP A 282 18.60 33.56 -8.87
CA TRP A 282 18.30 34.60 -7.89
C TRP A 282 19.26 34.56 -6.69
N LYS A 283 19.53 33.39 -6.14
CA LYS A 283 20.48 33.18 -5.03
C LYS A 283 21.93 33.45 -5.45
N ALA A 284 22.33 32.88 -6.59
CA ALA A 284 23.73 32.96 -7.07
C ALA A 284 24.17 34.40 -7.42
N TYR A 285 23.26 35.18 -8.00
CA TYR A 285 23.55 36.53 -8.48
C TYR A 285 22.92 37.63 -7.60
N ASN A 286 22.32 37.26 -6.45
CA ASN A 286 21.65 38.21 -5.55
C ASN A 286 20.68 39.13 -6.28
N LEU A 287 19.85 38.56 -7.17
CA LEU A 287 18.94 39.32 -8.01
C LEU A 287 17.81 39.98 -7.17
N PRO A 288 17.21 41.07 -7.66
CA PRO A 288 16.06 41.69 -6.99
C PRO A 288 14.89 40.70 -6.86
N LEU A 289 14.12 40.82 -5.78
CA LEU A 289 12.92 40.04 -5.58
C LEU A 289 11.70 40.78 -6.13
N LYS A 290 11.06 40.22 -7.17
CA LYS A 290 9.82 40.78 -7.75
C LYS A 290 8.79 39.65 -7.83
N ILE A 291 7.70 39.76 -7.09
CA ILE A 291 6.60 38.79 -7.10
C ILE A 291 5.39 39.40 -7.79
N ALA A 292 4.92 38.80 -8.87
CA ALA A 292 3.80 39.28 -9.68
C ALA A 292 2.48 38.55 -9.39
N ILE A 293 2.50 37.46 -8.63
CA ILE A 293 1.35 36.61 -8.36
C ILE A 293 0.98 36.69 -6.87
N THR A 294 -0.31 36.77 -6.58
CA THR A 294 -0.90 36.79 -5.23
C THR A 294 -1.11 35.35 -4.72
N GLN A 295 -1.37 35.19 -3.43
CA GLN A 295 -1.63 33.90 -2.81
C GLN A 295 -2.84 33.14 -3.41
N ASP A 296 -3.84 33.86 -3.92
CA ASP A 296 -5.02 33.30 -4.59
C ASP A 296 -4.83 33.11 -6.12
N GLY A 297 -3.59 33.21 -6.62
CA GLY A 297 -3.24 32.94 -8.02
C GLY A 297 -3.69 34.00 -9.01
N LYS A 298 -3.74 35.26 -8.58
CA LYS A 298 -4.03 36.42 -9.44
C LYS A 298 -2.81 37.30 -9.62
N MET A 299 -2.80 38.09 -10.66
CA MET A 299 -1.77 39.09 -10.88
C MET A 299 -1.90 40.25 -9.87
N ASN A 300 -0.78 40.70 -9.32
CA ASN A 300 -0.74 41.81 -8.36
C ASN A 300 -0.47 43.15 -9.02
N GLU A 301 -0.10 44.17 -8.21
CA GLU A 301 0.18 45.53 -8.63
C GLU A 301 1.30 45.67 -9.66
N LEU A 302 2.32 44.79 -9.58
CA LEU A 302 3.45 44.83 -10.53
C LEU A 302 3.03 44.54 -11.97
N ALA A 303 1.93 43.79 -12.14
CA ALA A 303 1.38 43.49 -13.46
C ALA A 303 0.62 44.64 -14.11
N GLY A 304 0.47 45.80 -13.46
CA GLY A 304 -0.17 47.03 -13.99
C GLY A 304 -1.62 46.75 -14.43
N LYS A 305 -1.92 46.93 -15.70
CA LYS A 305 -3.27 46.70 -16.24
C LYS A 305 -3.82 45.27 -16.13
N TYR A 306 -2.97 44.28 -15.87
CA TYR A 306 -3.36 42.88 -15.69
C TYR A 306 -3.67 42.53 -14.24
N LYS A 307 -3.53 43.46 -13.28
CA LYS A 307 -3.88 43.30 -11.88
C LYS A 307 -5.26 42.69 -11.70
N GLY A 308 -5.36 41.69 -10.82
CA GLY A 308 -6.59 40.97 -10.50
C GLY A 308 -7.03 39.90 -11.48
N MET A 309 -6.40 39.77 -12.66
CA MET A 309 -6.62 38.68 -13.59
C MET A 309 -6.05 37.38 -13.04
N SER A 310 -6.69 36.25 -13.35
CA SER A 310 -6.07 34.98 -13.11
C SER A 310 -4.77 34.81 -13.93
N VAL A 311 -3.82 34.02 -13.46
CA VAL A 311 -2.56 33.71 -14.18
C VAL A 311 -2.86 33.29 -15.63
N LYS A 312 -3.88 32.47 -15.85
CA LYS A 312 -4.27 32.00 -17.19
C LYS A 312 -4.81 33.11 -18.07
N ASP A 313 -5.70 33.94 -17.55
CA ASP A 313 -6.30 35.04 -18.31
C ASP A 313 -5.25 36.10 -18.64
N ALA A 314 -4.39 36.44 -17.68
CA ALA A 314 -3.28 37.36 -17.87
C ALA A 314 -2.30 36.86 -18.95
N ARG A 315 -1.96 35.57 -18.97
CA ARG A 315 -1.13 34.94 -20.01
C ARG A 315 -1.70 35.18 -21.39
N MET A 316 -2.98 34.91 -21.58
CA MET A 316 -3.64 35.11 -22.86
C MET A 316 -3.71 36.59 -23.28
N GLN A 317 -4.02 37.48 -22.33
CA GLN A 317 -4.10 38.92 -22.60
C GLN A 317 -2.71 39.52 -22.93
N ILE A 318 -1.67 39.10 -22.23
CA ILE A 318 -0.27 39.52 -22.49
C ILE A 318 0.16 39.09 -23.88
N ILE A 319 -0.12 37.83 -24.29
CA ILE A 319 0.17 37.35 -25.64
C ILE A 319 -0.52 38.22 -26.70
N GLN A 320 -1.81 38.59 -26.49
CA GLN A 320 -2.52 39.48 -27.41
C GLN A 320 -1.92 40.88 -27.46
N ASP A 321 -1.52 41.43 -26.32
CA ASP A 321 -0.93 42.78 -26.26
C ASP A 321 0.50 42.80 -26.87
N LEU A 322 1.26 41.71 -26.75
CA LEU A 322 2.54 41.55 -27.46
C LEU A 322 2.34 41.54 -28.99
N LYS A 323 1.28 40.88 -29.48
CA LYS A 323 0.92 40.90 -30.91
C LYS A 323 0.58 42.32 -31.37
N ASN A 324 -0.22 43.04 -30.59
CA ASN A 324 -0.62 44.41 -30.86
C ASN A 324 0.57 45.40 -30.86
N ALA A 325 1.56 45.13 -29.98
CA ALA A 325 2.77 45.95 -29.88
C ALA A 325 3.87 45.62 -30.89
N GLY A 326 3.69 44.59 -31.74
CA GLY A 326 4.70 44.14 -32.71
C GLY A 326 5.94 43.51 -32.03
N LEU A 327 5.77 43.00 -30.82
CA LEU A 327 6.82 42.33 -30.01
C LEU A 327 6.68 40.82 -29.97
N PHE A 328 5.59 40.30 -30.50
CA PHE A 328 5.35 38.86 -30.68
C PHE A 328 6.05 38.37 -31.95
N VAL A 329 6.71 37.18 -31.87
CA VAL A 329 7.43 36.57 -32.99
C VAL A 329 6.68 35.32 -33.46
N SER A 330 6.54 34.34 -32.60
CA SER A 330 5.87 33.07 -32.94
C SER A 330 5.27 32.40 -31.69
N GLU A 331 4.39 31.41 -31.92
CA GLU A 331 3.92 30.52 -30.86
C GLU A 331 3.90 29.07 -31.39
N LYS A 332 4.27 28.14 -30.50
CA LYS A 332 4.21 26.71 -30.78
C LYS A 332 3.53 25.99 -29.61
N ARG A 333 2.62 25.08 -29.91
CA ARG A 333 2.10 24.17 -28.91
C ARG A 333 3.12 23.10 -28.58
N ILE A 334 3.42 22.94 -27.33
CA ILE A 334 4.33 21.91 -26.82
C ILE A 334 3.67 21.14 -25.69
N LYS A 335 4.13 19.92 -25.48
CA LYS A 335 3.88 19.21 -24.23
C LYS A 335 5.00 19.58 -23.27
N HIS A 336 4.60 20.02 -22.08
CA HIS A 336 5.51 20.50 -21.06
C HIS A 336 5.16 19.86 -19.72
N SER A 337 6.18 19.33 -19.04
CA SER A 337 6.02 18.81 -17.67
C SER A 337 5.96 19.98 -16.71
N VAL A 338 4.88 20.04 -15.92
CA VAL A 338 4.67 21.06 -14.90
C VAL A 338 4.46 20.41 -13.54
N ASN A 339 4.97 21.06 -12.51
CA ASN A 339 4.70 20.66 -11.13
C ASN A 339 3.30 21.07 -10.72
N THR A 340 2.52 20.10 -10.24
CA THR A 340 1.17 20.32 -9.73
C THR A 340 1.08 19.86 -8.29
N HIS A 341 0.14 20.43 -7.54
CA HIS A 341 -0.19 19.91 -6.21
C HIS A 341 -0.99 18.62 -6.32
N GLU A 342 -0.50 17.52 -5.75
CA GLU A 342 -1.11 16.19 -5.89
C GLU A 342 -2.59 16.12 -5.47
N ARG A 343 -3.00 16.95 -4.48
CA ARG A 343 -4.36 16.94 -3.93
C ARG A 343 -5.41 17.59 -4.82
N CYS A 344 -5.04 18.64 -5.56
CA CYS A 344 -6.01 19.39 -6.36
C CYS A 344 -5.66 19.47 -7.84
N GLY A 345 -4.46 19.02 -8.26
CA GLY A 345 -3.98 19.09 -9.64
C GLY A 345 -3.72 20.50 -10.15
N THR A 346 -3.63 21.50 -9.27
CA THR A 346 -3.32 22.88 -9.63
C THR A 346 -1.82 23.05 -9.83
N GLU A 347 -1.42 23.77 -10.89
CA GLU A 347 -0.02 24.19 -11.07
C GLU A 347 0.43 25.01 -9.86
N ILE A 348 1.61 24.71 -9.36
CA ILE A 348 2.17 25.40 -8.19
C ILE A 348 2.78 26.73 -8.60
N GLU A 349 2.86 27.64 -7.64
CA GLU A 349 3.59 28.90 -7.75
C GLU A 349 4.69 28.95 -6.68
N PHE A 350 5.68 29.84 -6.88
CA PHE A 350 6.67 30.11 -5.86
C PHE A 350 6.41 31.50 -5.28
N LEU A 351 6.08 31.57 -3.99
CA LEU A 351 5.81 32.82 -3.28
C LEU A 351 6.77 32.99 -2.10
N VAL A 352 7.12 34.20 -1.78
CA VAL A 352 7.86 34.50 -0.55
C VAL A 352 6.87 34.59 0.59
N THR A 353 6.96 33.62 1.47
CA THR A 353 6.10 33.47 2.63
C THR A 353 6.91 33.06 3.85
N LYS A 354 6.42 33.41 5.04
CA LYS A 354 7.05 33.04 6.31
C LYS A 354 6.52 31.67 6.73
N GLN A 355 7.36 30.66 6.70
CA GLN A 355 7.00 29.26 6.93
C GLN A 355 7.89 28.59 7.99
N TRP A 356 7.37 27.54 8.62
CA TRP A 356 8.12 26.65 9.50
C TRP A 356 8.69 25.49 8.71
N PHE A 357 9.95 25.16 8.99
CA PHE A 357 10.69 24.08 8.33
C PHE A 357 11.34 23.15 9.35
N ILE A 358 11.46 21.87 9.00
CA ILE A 358 12.36 20.93 9.66
C ILE A 358 13.63 20.82 8.81
N LYS A 359 14.77 21.17 9.41
CA LYS A 359 16.09 21.05 8.80
C LYS A 359 16.51 19.59 8.72
N TYR A 360 16.67 19.05 7.53
CA TYR A 360 17.10 17.68 7.32
C TYR A 360 18.01 17.45 6.10
N LEU A 361 18.23 18.44 5.24
CA LEU A 361 19.07 18.29 4.06
C LEU A 361 20.52 17.87 4.40
N ASP A 362 21.01 18.30 5.54
CA ASP A 362 22.33 17.91 6.08
C ASP A 362 22.38 16.44 6.58
N LEU A 363 21.25 15.76 6.64
CA LEU A 363 21.13 14.37 7.13
C LEU A 363 20.91 13.35 6.00
N LYS A 364 20.95 13.73 4.73
CA LYS A 364 20.69 12.83 3.60
C LYS A 364 21.47 11.52 3.69
N GLN A 365 22.79 11.59 3.92
CA GLN A 365 23.60 10.38 4.02
C GLN A 365 23.16 9.50 5.19
N LYS A 366 22.86 10.10 6.35
CA LYS A 366 22.34 9.37 7.51
C LYS A 366 21.03 8.66 7.17
N PHE A 367 20.12 9.28 6.42
CA PHE A 367 18.85 8.66 6.02
C PHE A 367 19.09 7.45 5.11
N LEU A 368 20.04 7.52 4.18
CA LEU A 368 20.42 6.41 3.32
C LEU A 368 21.05 5.25 4.11
N ASP A 369 21.98 5.56 5.02
CA ASP A 369 22.67 4.57 5.83
C ASP A 369 21.70 3.84 6.79
N GLU A 370 20.82 4.59 7.44
CA GLU A 370 19.85 4.02 8.38
C GLU A 370 18.77 3.18 7.67
N ALA A 371 18.35 3.57 6.45
CA ALA A 371 17.41 2.79 5.65
C ALA A 371 17.98 1.43 5.21
N ASN A 372 19.32 1.25 5.21
CA ASN A 372 19.95 -0.05 4.97
C ASN A 372 19.75 -1.04 6.13
N LYS A 373 19.36 -0.58 7.31
CA LYS A 373 19.04 -1.42 8.47
C LYS A 373 17.63 -2.00 8.42
N ILE A 374 16.81 -1.53 7.49
CA ILE A 374 15.43 -2.00 7.26
C ILE A 374 15.46 -3.06 6.17
N ASN A 375 14.76 -4.18 6.38
CA ASN A 375 14.55 -5.17 5.35
C ASN A 375 13.42 -4.72 4.43
N TRP A 376 13.72 -4.50 3.16
CA TRP A 376 12.74 -4.03 2.16
C TRP A 376 12.16 -5.21 1.38
N TYR A 377 10.84 -5.34 1.37
CA TYR A 377 10.10 -6.35 0.63
C TYR A 377 9.14 -5.70 -0.38
N PRO A 378 9.40 -5.79 -1.70
CA PRO A 378 10.60 -6.37 -2.32
C PRO A 378 11.80 -5.42 -2.22
N SER A 379 13.01 -5.96 -2.25
CA SER A 379 14.25 -5.20 -2.06
C SER A 379 14.46 -4.07 -3.07
N PHE A 380 14.00 -4.23 -4.32
CA PHE A 380 14.16 -3.21 -5.36
C PHE A 380 13.37 -1.91 -5.09
N MET A 381 12.36 -1.95 -4.22
CA MET A 381 11.59 -0.75 -3.86
C MET A 381 12.39 0.26 -3.03
N LYS A 382 13.50 -0.19 -2.41
CA LYS A 382 14.42 0.71 -1.72
C LYS A 382 15.01 1.77 -2.66
N ALA A 383 15.21 1.45 -3.93
CA ALA A 383 15.73 2.40 -4.91
C ALA A 383 14.84 3.67 -5.04
N ARG A 384 13.51 3.54 -4.86
CA ARG A 384 12.61 4.71 -4.86
C ARG A 384 12.88 5.64 -3.67
N TYR A 385 13.14 5.06 -2.49
CA TYR A 385 13.51 5.80 -1.30
C TYR A 385 14.88 6.49 -1.48
N ASP A 386 15.88 5.74 -1.95
CA ASP A 386 17.24 6.24 -2.13
C ASP A 386 17.26 7.41 -3.15
N ASN A 387 16.60 7.24 -4.29
CA ASN A 387 16.47 8.30 -5.30
C ASN A 387 15.76 9.53 -4.73
N TRP A 388 14.71 9.35 -3.93
CA TRP A 388 14.01 10.45 -3.28
C TRP A 388 14.94 11.23 -2.35
N VAL A 389 15.65 10.55 -1.45
CA VAL A 389 16.58 11.19 -0.49
C VAL A 389 17.70 11.93 -1.20
N GLN A 390 18.29 11.34 -2.25
CA GLN A 390 19.34 11.97 -3.03
C GLN A 390 18.88 13.26 -3.71
N ASN A 391 17.66 13.27 -4.23
CA ASN A 391 17.07 14.39 -4.98
C ASN A 391 16.30 15.41 -4.10
N LEU A 392 16.36 15.31 -2.77
CA LEU A 392 15.81 16.34 -1.89
C LEU A 392 16.54 17.67 -2.09
N GLN A 393 15.79 18.76 -2.23
CA GLN A 393 16.33 20.10 -2.48
C GLN A 393 15.88 21.11 -1.43
N TRP A 394 14.81 20.78 -0.70
CA TRP A 394 14.17 21.67 0.28
C TRP A 394 14.15 20.98 1.63
N ASP A 395 14.35 21.76 2.70
CA ASP A 395 13.95 21.33 4.03
C ASP A 395 12.43 21.16 4.10
N TRP A 396 11.95 20.33 4.98
CA TRP A 396 10.52 19.99 5.05
C TRP A 396 9.70 21.17 5.56
N CYS A 397 8.91 21.80 4.70
CA CYS A 397 7.94 22.83 5.04
C CYS A 397 6.75 22.17 5.76
N ILE A 398 6.61 22.46 7.07
CA ILE A 398 5.64 21.82 7.95
C ILE A 398 4.46 22.71 8.34
N SER A 399 4.38 23.95 7.89
CA SER A 399 3.27 24.86 8.17
C SER A 399 2.27 24.90 7.01
N ARG A 400 0.97 24.93 7.37
CA ARG A 400 -0.15 25.03 6.44
C ARG A 400 -1.10 26.14 6.89
N GLN A 401 -1.48 26.99 5.96
CA GLN A 401 -2.42 28.10 6.17
C GLN A 401 -3.86 27.61 6.08
N ARG A 402 -4.24 26.75 7.03
CA ARG A 402 -5.54 26.07 7.07
C ARG A 402 -6.20 26.19 8.45
N TYR A 403 -7.52 25.94 8.52
CA TYR A 403 -8.28 26.03 9.77
C TYR A 403 -8.28 24.71 10.55
N PHE A 404 -8.38 23.58 9.84
CA PHE A 404 -8.49 22.26 10.43
C PHE A 404 -7.16 21.51 10.33
N GLY A 405 -6.59 21.16 11.47
CA GLY A 405 -5.33 20.47 11.60
C GLY A 405 -4.78 20.55 13.02
N VAL A 406 -3.59 20.04 13.25
CA VAL A 406 -2.92 20.15 14.56
C VAL A 406 -2.23 21.51 14.64
N PRO A 407 -2.64 22.43 15.58
CA PRO A 407 -2.03 23.74 15.72
C PRO A 407 -0.56 23.65 16.15
N PHE A 408 0.26 24.62 15.75
CA PHE A 408 1.58 24.80 16.35
C PHE A 408 1.44 25.25 17.80
N PRO A 409 2.18 24.68 18.76
CA PRO A 409 2.05 25.02 20.18
C PRO A 409 2.89 26.27 20.56
N ILE A 410 2.73 27.38 19.80
CA ILE A 410 3.58 28.57 19.93
C ILE A 410 2.82 29.90 19.80
N TRP A 411 3.40 30.92 20.39
CA TRP A 411 3.04 32.32 20.28
C TRP A 411 4.28 33.17 19.97
N TYR A 412 4.10 34.39 19.56
CA TYR A 412 5.17 35.37 19.34
C TYR A 412 5.00 36.56 20.33
N CYS A 413 6.07 36.92 21.01
CA CYS A 413 6.06 38.11 21.85
C CYS A 413 5.90 39.36 20.98
N LYS A 414 4.82 40.16 21.17
CA LYS A 414 4.59 41.36 20.40
C LYS A 414 5.67 42.43 20.54
N LYS A 415 6.36 42.46 21.71
CA LYS A 415 7.39 43.46 22.02
C LYS A 415 8.75 43.15 21.41
N CYS A 416 9.19 41.89 21.38
CA CYS A 416 10.55 41.52 20.96
C CYS A 416 10.61 40.42 19.89
N GLY A 417 9.47 39.91 19.44
CA GLY A 417 9.41 38.87 18.41
C GLY A 417 9.83 37.48 18.87
N GLU A 418 10.14 37.26 20.16
CA GLU A 418 10.57 35.99 20.70
C GLU A 418 9.50 34.93 20.54
N VAL A 419 9.90 33.69 20.13
CA VAL A 419 9.00 32.54 20.02
C VAL A 419 8.76 31.96 21.42
N ILE A 420 7.51 31.91 21.82
CA ILE A 420 7.07 31.35 23.10
C ILE A 420 6.45 29.97 22.83
N ILE A 421 7.04 28.95 23.42
CA ILE A 421 6.62 27.56 23.27
C ILE A 421 5.70 27.19 24.43
N ALA A 422 4.66 26.39 24.17
CA ALA A 422 3.81 25.85 25.22
C ALA A 422 4.58 24.91 26.16
N ASP A 423 4.20 24.90 27.43
CA ASP A 423 4.69 23.92 28.38
C ASP A 423 4.17 22.52 28.00
N GLU A 424 5.05 21.49 28.05
CA GLU A 424 4.69 20.13 27.62
C GLU A 424 3.53 19.52 28.41
N LYS A 425 3.38 19.90 29.69
CA LYS A 425 2.27 19.44 30.56
C LYS A 425 0.90 20.01 30.18
N ASP A 426 0.87 21.09 29.37
CA ASP A 426 -0.36 21.77 28.96
C ASP A 426 -0.86 21.31 27.58
N LEU A 427 -0.07 20.47 26.90
CA LEU A 427 -0.44 19.94 25.58
C LEU A 427 -1.65 18.98 25.66
N PRO A 428 -2.54 18.97 24.66
CA PRO A 428 -2.48 19.80 23.46
C PRO A 428 -3.03 21.20 23.68
N VAL A 429 -2.46 22.21 23.00
CA VAL A 429 -2.93 23.60 23.01
C VAL A 429 -3.37 24.06 21.62
N ASP A 430 -4.28 25.03 21.59
CA ASP A 430 -4.58 25.83 20.41
C ASP A 430 -4.25 27.29 20.69
N PRO A 431 -3.18 27.86 20.13
CA PRO A 431 -2.75 29.23 20.44
C PRO A 431 -3.79 30.29 20.16
N LEU A 432 -4.76 30.05 19.29
CA LEU A 432 -5.86 30.94 19.02
C LEU A 432 -6.92 30.97 20.15
N GLN A 433 -6.94 29.95 21.00
CA GLN A 433 -7.86 29.85 22.15
C GLN A 433 -7.13 29.93 23.48
N ASP A 434 -5.90 29.42 23.55
CA ASP A 434 -5.08 29.38 24.75
C ASP A 434 -4.08 30.54 24.80
N ARG A 435 -3.54 30.79 25.98
CA ARG A 435 -2.51 31.83 26.20
C ARG A 435 -1.31 31.25 26.90
N PRO A 436 -0.11 31.82 26.65
CA PRO A 436 1.07 31.45 27.44
C PRO A 436 0.84 31.72 28.95
N LYS A 437 1.27 30.81 29.77
CA LYS A 437 1.13 30.94 31.25
C LYS A 437 2.19 31.83 31.90
N HIS A 438 3.27 32.10 31.18
CA HIS A 438 4.39 32.88 31.68
C HIS A 438 4.69 34.08 30.80
N PRO A 439 5.21 35.18 31.36
CA PRO A 439 5.71 36.30 30.59
C PRO A 439 6.83 35.91 29.64
N CYS A 440 7.08 36.68 28.60
CA CYS A 440 8.18 36.47 27.67
C CYS A 440 9.53 36.38 28.43
N PRO A 441 10.28 35.29 28.26
CA PRO A 441 11.53 35.08 29.00
C PRO A 441 12.61 36.12 28.63
N LYS A 442 12.50 36.75 27.46
CA LYS A 442 13.48 37.70 26.94
C LYS A 442 13.22 39.13 27.39
N CYS A 443 11.97 39.55 27.44
CA CYS A 443 11.64 40.99 27.69
C CYS A 443 10.56 41.22 28.76
N GLY A 444 10.01 40.17 29.39
CA GLY A 444 9.00 40.25 30.43
C GLY A 444 7.59 40.67 29.95
N SER A 445 7.37 40.85 28.65
CA SER A 445 6.06 41.21 28.11
C SER A 445 5.04 40.09 28.28
N THR A 446 3.77 40.45 28.48
CA THR A 446 2.62 39.50 28.53
C THR A 446 1.72 39.62 27.29
N GLU A 447 2.14 40.39 26.31
CA GLU A 447 1.42 40.55 25.04
C GLU A 447 1.98 39.61 23.99
N PHE A 448 1.12 38.73 23.50
CA PHE A 448 1.51 37.69 22.56
C PHE A 448 0.59 37.70 21.34
N GLU A 449 1.16 37.30 20.19
CA GLU A 449 0.44 37.00 18.97
C GLU A 449 0.45 35.47 18.78
N PRO A 450 -0.70 34.82 18.60
CA PRO A 450 -0.75 33.37 18.38
C PRO A 450 -0.28 33.01 16.99
N GLU A 451 0.38 31.86 16.85
CA GLU A 451 0.55 31.20 15.54
C GLU A 451 -0.82 30.78 15.01
N LYS A 452 -1.06 31.02 13.71
CA LYS A 452 -2.34 30.76 13.05
C LYS A 452 -2.29 29.50 12.20
N ASP A 453 -1.10 29.10 11.78
CA ASP A 453 -0.90 27.94 10.93
C ASP A 453 -1.09 26.63 11.70
N VAL A 454 -1.39 25.57 10.96
CA VAL A 454 -1.43 24.22 11.48
C VAL A 454 -0.28 23.41 10.91
N LEU A 455 0.07 22.31 11.60
CA LEU A 455 1.08 21.38 11.13
C LEU A 455 0.61 20.68 9.84
N ASP A 456 1.55 20.40 8.97
CA ASP A 456 1.36 19.47 7.85
C ASP A 456 0.78 18.13 8.34
N THR A 457 -0.17 17.57 7.62
CA THR A 457 -0.79 16.26 7.92
C THR A 457 0.28 15.18 8.10
N TRP A 458 1.30 15.19 7.25
CA TRP A 458 2.41 14.23 7.32
C TRP A 458 3.27 14.39 8.58
N ALA A 459 3.30 15.56 9.19
CA ALA A 459 4.00 15.77 10.47
C ALA A 459 3.36 14.99 11.63
N THR A 460 2.06 14.72 11.57
CA THR A 460 1.33 13.87 12.52
C THR A 460 1.37 12.41 12.10
N SER A 461 1.04 12.11 10.84
CA SER A 461 1.00 10.72 10.31
C SER A 461 2.35 10.02 10.38
N SER A 462 3.46 10.77 10.33
CA SER A 462 4.82 10.25 10.52
C SER A 462 5.14 9.81 11.96
N LEU A 463 4.22 10.02 12.90
CA LEU A 463 4.37 9.64 14.30
C LEU A 463 3.54 8.39 14.67
N THR A 464 2.97 7.68 13.69
CA THR A 464 2.12 6.52 13.96
C THR A 464 2.75 5.48 14.89
N PRO A 465 4.04 5.09 14.79
CA PRO A 465 4.67 4.19 15.75
C PRO A 465 4.70 4.75 17.19
N MET A 466 4.83 6.07 17.31
CA MET A 466 4.86 6.77 18.61
C MET A 466 3.46 6.93 19.19
N ILE A 467 2.46 7.17 18.33
CA ILE A 467 1.05 7.31 18.72
C ILE A 467 0.54 5.98 19.29
N VAL A 468 0.64 4.90 18.50
CA VAL A 468 0.14 3.59 18.92
C VAL A 468 0.97 3.00 20.05
N GLY A 469 2.27 3.29 20.08
CA GLY A 469 3.22 2.85 21.10
C GLY A 469 3.13 3.61 22.42
N LYS A 470 2.27 4.63 22.52
CA LYS A 470 2.12 5.45 23.74
C LYS A 470 3.43 6.11 24.20
N TRP A 471 4.21 6.61 23.24
CA TRP A 471 5.56 7.16 23.44
C TRP A 471 5.71 8.07 24.67
N ILE A 472 4.71 8.92 24.95
CA ILE A 472 4.71 9.86 26.07
C ILE A 472 4.04 9.25 27.30
N ASP A 473 3.00 8.44 27.11
CA ASP A 473 2.08 7.99 28.17
C ASP A 473 2.57 6.71 28.87
N ASP A 474 3.28 5.84 28.11
CA ASP A 474 3.78 4.56 28.61
C ASP A 474 5.12 4.22 27.94
N PRO A 475 6.23 4.82 28.39
CA PRO A 475 7.55 4.60 27.80
C PRO A 475 8.04 3.16 27.86
N ASP A 476 7.58 2.36 28.84
CA ASP A 476 7.98 0.97 28.97
C ASP A 476 7.24 0.09 27.94
N PHE A 477 5.98 0.36 27.69
CA PHE A 477 5.26 -0.28 26.58
C PHE A 477 5.87 0.13 25.23
N PHE A 478 6.21 1.41 25.05
CA PHE A 478 6.87 1.88 23.84
C PHE A 478 8.14 1.10 23.52
N LYS A 479 9.01 0.89 24.50
CA LYS A 479 10.25 0.11 24.35
C LYS A 479 9.99 -1.35 23.94
N LYS A 480 8.86 -1.93 24.36
CA LYS A 480 8.50 -3.32 24.00
C LYS A 480 8.13 -3.46 22.52
N ILE A 481 7.52 -2.45 21.91
CA ILE A 481 7.02 -2.53 20.54
C ILE A 481 7.86 -1.78 19.51
N TYR A 482 8.73 -0.87 19.93
CA TYR A 482 9.56 -0.04 19.06
C TYR A 482 11.04 -0.49 19.06
N PRO A 483 11.72 -0.62 17.92
CA PRO A 483 11.19 -0.50 16.55
C PRO A 483 10.11 -1.55 16.25
N MET A 484 9.04 -1.14 15.53
CA MET A 484 7.95 -2.05 15.20
C MET A 484 8.41 -3.17 14.25
N SER A 485 7.70 -4.28 14.23
CA SER A 485 8.11 -5.44 13.42
C SER A 485 7.91 -5.18 11.92
N LEU A 486 6.80 -4.57 11.54
CA LEU A 486 6.41 -4.43 10.15
C LEU A 486 5.78 -3.07 9.83
N ARG A 487 6.23 -2.45 8.73
CA ARG A 487 5.57 -1.32 8.05
C ARG A 487 5.02 -1.77 6.70
N PRO A 488 3.72 -2.04 6.58
CA PRO A 488 3.09 -2.29 5.30
C PRO A 488 2.58 -1.00 4.68
N GLN A 489 2.79 -0.79 3.38
CA GLN A 489 2.27 0.35 2.63
C GLN A 489 2.33 0.14 1.13
N ALA A 490 1.65 0.99 0.34
CA ALA A 490 1.80 1.04 -1.10
C ALA A 490 3.05 1.85 -1.51
N HIS A 491 3.52 1.63 -2.73
CA HIS A 491 4.77 2.22 -3.21
C HIS A 491 4.69 3.74 -3.45
N ASP A 492 3.49 4.30 -3.66
CA ASP A 492 3.29 5.72 -3.92
C ASP A 492 3.50 6.61 -2.69
N ILE A 493 3.45 6.05 -1.48
CA ILE A 493 3.72 6.79 -0.25
C ILE A 493 5.09 6.53 0.38
N ILE A 494 6.04 5.98 -0.39
CA ILE A 494 7.44 5.83 0.06
C ILE A 494 8.07 7.21 0.32
N THR A 495 7.87 8.15 -0.59
CA THR A 495 8.41 9.52 -0.51
C THR A 495 7.71 10.39 0.53
N PHE A 496 6.51 10.00 0.95
CA PHE A 496 5.73 10.66 1.98
C PHE A 496 5.88 9.95 3.33
N TRP A 497 5.00 8.99 3.58
CA TRP A 497 4.82 8.38 4.89
C TRP A 497 6.04 7.58 5.36
N ALA A 498 6.66 6.74 4.50
CA ALA A 498 7.84 5.99 4.91
C ALA A 498 9.01 6.93 5.22
N PHE A 499 9.32 7.85 4.29
CA PHE A 499 10.42 8.79 4.46
C PHE A 499 10.24 9.67 5.70
N THR A 500 9.09 10.33 5.85
CA THR A 500 8.86 11.23 6.98
C THR A 500 8.82 10.50 8.32
N THR A 501 8.35 9.23 8.36
CA THR A 501 8.39 8.43 9.60
C THR A 501 9.82 8.04 9.97
N ILE A 502 10.68 7.70 8.97
CA ILE A 502 12.11 7.47 9.22
C ILE A 502 12.77 8.74 9.75
N VAL A 503 12.48 9.91 9.16
CA VAL A 503 13.00 11.20 9.66
C VAL A 503 12.60 11.42 11.11
N LYS A 504 11.32 11.27 11.45
CA LYS A 504 10.82 11.44 12.83
C LYS A 504 11.41 10.41 13.79
N GLY A 505 11.46 9.14 13.38
CA GLY A 505 12.10 8.08 14.16
C GLY A 505 13.53 8.44 14.54
N LEU A 506 14.34 8.83 13.56
CA LEU A 506 15.75 9.19 13.77
C LEU A 506 15.93 10.45 14.63
N LEU A 507 15.06 11.45 14.47
CA LEU A 507 15.15 12.70 15.24
C LEU A 507 14.72 12.52 16.71
N HIS A 508 13.80 11.60 17.01
CA HIS A 508 13.28 11.41 18.36
C HIS A 508 13.93 10.25 19.12
N THR A 509 14.25 9.15 18.43
CA THR A 509 14.77 7.94 19.09
C THR A 509 16.19 7.57 18.66
N GLY A 510 16.70 8.16 17.60
CA GLY A 510 17.98 7.80 16.99
C GLY A 510 17.96 6.45 16.25
N GLN A 511 16.80 5.82 16.10
CA GLN A 511 16.63 4.50 15.46
C GLN A 511 15.62 4.55 14.34
N VAL A 512 15.75 3.61 13.38
CA VAL A 512 14.70 3.37 12.37
C VAL A 512 13.43 2.84 13.04
N PRO A 513 12.25 3.22 12.53
CA PRO A 513 10.99 2.90 13.21
C PRO A 513 10.53 1.45 13.05
N TRP A 514 11.08 0.69 12.10
CA TRP A 514 10.67 -0.70 11.80
C TRP A 514 11.86 -1.58 11.44
N LYS A 515 11.63 -2.91 11.62
CA LYS A 515 12.58 -3.94 11.15
C LYS A 515 12.34 -4.25 9.66
N ASP A 516 11.09 -4.44 9.29
CA ASP A 516 10.69 -4.79 7.93
C ASP A 516 9.75 -3.72 7.35
N ILE A 517 9.84 -3.51 6.04
CA ILE A 517 8.88 -2.73 5.26
C ILE A 517 8.35 -3.57 4.10
N MET A 518 7.03 -3.70 4.02
CA MET A 518 6.32 -4.47 3.00
C MET A 518 5.60 -3.52 2.03
N ILE A 519 6.02 -3.50 0.77
CA ILE A 519 5.52 -2.56 -0.23
C ILE A 519 4.58 -3.27 -1.20
N SER A 520 3.33 -2.85 -1.26
CA SER A 520 2.36 -3.29 -2.26
C SER A 520 2.41 -2.41 -3.52
N GLY A 521 1.98 -2.98 -4.65
CA GLY A 521 1.67 -2.23 -5.86
C GLY A 521 0.30 -1.55 -5.80
N HIS A 522 -0.18 -1.06 -6.94
CA HIS A 522 -1.51 -0.50 -7.10
C HIS A 522 -2.53 -1.53 -7.60
N ALA A 523 -3.78 -1.37 -7.20
CA ALA A 523 -4.90 -1.98 -7.89
C ALA A 523 -5.27 -1.11 -9.11
N LEU A 524 -5.21 -1.71 -10.30
CA LEU A 524 -5.50 -1.06 -11.58
C LEU A 524 -6.87 -1.50 -12.10
N ASP A 525 -7.44 -0.76 -13.05
CA ASP A 525 -8.63 -1.19 -13.77
C ASP A 525 -8.33 -2.38 -14.71
N GLU A 526 -9.36 -2.90 -15.39
CA GLU A 526 -9.23 -4.05 -16.30
C GLU A 526 -8.29 -3.80 -17.50
N HIS A 527 -8.00 -2.53 -17.79
CA HIS A 527 -7.10 -2.10 -18.87
C HIS A 527 -5.68 -1.75 -18.36
N GLY A 528 -5.37 -2.03 -17.09
CA GLY A 528 -4.08 -1.73 -16.50
C GLY A 528 -3.85 -0.24 -16.19
N LYS A 529 -4.91 0.57 -16.07
CA LYS A 529 -4.80 2.00 -15.76
C LYS A 529 -5.15 2.26 -14.29
N LYS A 530 -4.51 3.25 -13.70
CA LYS A 530 -4.84 3.70 -12.34
C LYS A 530 -6.30 4.13 -12.25
N MET A 531 -7.03 3.55 -11.30
CA MET A 531 -8.42 3.90 -11.02
C MET A 531 -8.53 5.31 -10.47
N SER A 532 -9.48 6.10 -10.99
CA SER A 532 -9.80 7.42 -10.43
C SER A 532 -11.25 7.79 -10.70
N LYS A 533 -11.86 8.55 -9.77
CA LYS A 533 -13.25 9.03 -9.93
C LYS A 533 -13.42 9.91 -11.16
N SER A 534 -12.42 10.71 -11.50
CA SER A 534 -12.44 11.60 -12.66
C SER A 534 -12.48 10.85 -14.01
N LYS A 535 -11.95 9.61 -14.04
CA LYS A 535 -11.97 8.74 -15.22
C LYS A 535 -13.17 7.81 -15.28
N GLY A 536 -13.97 7.73 -14.20
CA GLY A 536 -15.14 6.85 -14.11
C GLY A 536 -14.83 5.34 -14.12
N ASN A 537 -13.57 4.96 -13.88
CA ASN A 537 -13.08 3.57 -13.92
C ASN A 537 -12.88 2.95 -12.51
N VAL A 538 -13.52 3.52 -11.50
CA VAL A 538 -13.41 3.02 -10.11
C VAL A 538 -14.33 1.82 -9.91
N VAL A 539 -13.78 0.74 -9.37
CA VAL A 539 -14.53 -0.43 -8.90
C VAL A 539 -14.77 -0.29 -7.40
N ASP A 540 -16.03 -0.45 -6.99
CA ASP A 540 -16.41 -0.43 -5.58
C ASP A 540 -16.17 -1.79 -4.93
N PRO A 541 -15.28 -1.89 -3.90
CA PRO A 541 -15.01 -3.14 -3.21
C PRO A 541 -16.23 -3.68 -2.46
N MET A 542 -17.13 -2.83 -1.96
CA MET A 542 -18.32 -3.29 -1.23
C MET A 542 -19.34 -3.94 -2.16
N GLU A 543 -19.55 -3.37 -3.35
CA GLU A 543 -20.39 -4.04 -4.37
C GLU A 543 -19.73 -5.34 -4.87
N THR A 544 -18.41 -5.38 -4.95
CA THR A 544 -17.66 -6.59 -5.29
C THR A 544 -17.86 -7.68 -4.22
N ILE A 545 -17.71 -7.35 -2.92
CA ILE A 545 -17.98 -8.28 -1.80
C ILE A 545 -19.42 -8.77 -1.84
N LYS A 546 -20.38 -7.89 -2.09
CA LYS A 546 -21.80 -8.26 -2.19
C LYS A 546 -22.07 -9.22 -3.36
N LYS A 547 -21.42 -9.01 -4.50
CA LYS A 547 -21.57 -9.85 -5.69
C LYS A 547 -20.92 -11.22 -5.52
N PHE A 548 -19.68 -11.27 -5.05
CA PHE A 548 -18.86 -12.48 -4.99
C PHE A 548 -18.68 -13.00 -3.55
N SER A 549 -17.95 -12.35 -2.72
CA SER A 549 -17.70 -12.50 -1.28
C SER A 549 -16.39 -11.77 -0.88
N ALA A 550 -16.17 -11.55 0.42
CA ALA A 550 -14.89 -11.02 0.90
C ALA A 550 -13.73 -11.99 0.62
N ASP A 551 -13.94 -13.29 0.83
CA ASP A 551 -12.90 -14.30 0.55
C ASP A 551 -12.50 -14.35 -0.93
N CYS A 552 -13.44 -14.14 -1.88
CA CYS A 552 -13.09 -14.02 -3.31
C CYS A 552 -12.22 -12.79 -3.60
N LEU A 553 -12.55 -11.66 -2.99
CA LEU A 553 -11.77 -10.42 -3.15
C LEU A 553 -10.36 -10.57 -2.56
N ARG A 554 -10.24 -11.24 -1.42
CA ARG A 554 -8.95 -11.54 -0.79
C ARG A 554 -8.11 -12.53 -1.60
N LEU A 555 -8.74 -13.53 -2.25
CA LEU A 555 -8.04 -14.42 -3.20
C LEU A 555 -7.48 -13.65 -4.39
N TRP A 556 -8.24 -12.70 -4.92
CA TRP A 556 -7.74 -11.79 -5.97
C TRP A 556 -6.56 -10.97 -5.45
N ALA A 557 -6.68 -10.34 -4.28
CA ALA A 557 -5.58 -9.57 -3.70
C ALA A 557 -4.29 -10.41 -3.51
N ALA A 558 -4.44 -11.69 -3.15
CA ALA A 558 -3.31 -12.62 -3.01
C ALA A 558 -2.71 -13.09 -4.35
N SER A 559 -3.16 -12.60 -5.50
CA SER A 559 -2.62 -12.96 -6.82
C SER A 559 -1.44 -12.10 -7.26
N SER A 560 -1.16 -11.01 -6.56
CA SER A 560 -0.03 -10.12 -6.84
C SER A 560 1.18 -10.47 -5.99
N LYS A 561 2.37 -10.32 -6.57
CA LYS A 561 3.62 -10.24 -5.82
C LYS A 561 3.78 -8.84 -5.23
N LEU A 562 4.57 -8.74 -4.16
CA LEU A 562 4.92 -7.44 -3.59
C LEU A 562 5.57 -6.52 -4.64
N GLY A 563 5.21 -5.24 -4.62
CA GLY A 563 5.74 -4.23 -5.52
C GLY A 563 5.16 -4.23 -6.93
N GLU A 564 4.36 -5.22 -7.29
CA GLU A 564 3.73 -5.33 -8.60
C GLU A 564 2.28 -4.83 -8.56
N ASP A 565 1.90 -4.08 -9.59
CA ASP A 565 0.52 -3.63 -9.79
C ASP A 565 -0.36 -4.80 -10.25
N LEU A 566 -1.62 -4.82 -9.82
CA LEU A 566 -2.57 -5.87 -10.15
C LEU A 566 -3.81 -5.29 -10.86
N PRO A 567 -4.05 -5.63 -12.14
CA PRO A 567 -5.30 -5.32 -12.81
C PRO A 567 -6.48 -6.06 -12.16
N PHE A 568 -7.57 -5.31 -11.94
CA PHE A 568 -8.82 -5.91 -11.48
C PHE A 568 -9.56 -6.54 -12.66
N GLN A 569 -9.73 -7.86 -12.62
CA GLN A 569 -10.43 -8.60 -13.63
C GLN A 569 -11.51 -9.48 -12.98
N GLU A 570 -12.76 -9.31 -13.39
CA GLU A 570 -13.89 -10.07 -12.81
C GLU A 570 -13.74 -11.58 -12.99
N LYS A 571 -13.08 -12.04 -14.05
CA LYS A 571 -12.79 -13.47 -14.27
C LYS A 571 -11.97 -14.11 -13.12
N GLU A 572 -11.10 -13.33 -12.46
CA GLU A 572 -10.31 -13.81 -11.32
C GLU A 572 -11.22 -14.06 -10.10
N LEU A 573 -12.23 -13.21 -9.90
CA LEU A 573 -13.21 -13.42 -8.83
C LEU A 573 -14.10 -14.64 -9.10
N VAL A 574 -14.48 -14.86 -10.37
CA VAL A 574 -15.21 -16.08 -10.79
C VAL A 574 -14.35 -17.33 -10.53
N SER A 575 -13.06 -17.28 -10.83
CA SER A 575 -12.12 -18.36 -10.50
C SER A 575 -12.03 -18.59 -9.00
N GLY A 576 -11.94 -17.52 -8.20
CA GLY A 576 -11.98 -17.57 -6.76
C GLY A 576 -13.26 -18.25 -6.23
N GLN A 577 -14.42 -17.89 -6.77
CA GLN A 577 -15.71 -18.50 -6.39
C GLN A 577 -15.75 -19.99 -6.71
N ARG A 578 -15.18 -20.42 -7.85
CA ARG A 578 -15.04 -21.84 -8.20
C ARG A 578 -14.16 -22.57 -7.19
N PHE A 579 -13.05 -21.96 -6.79
CA PHE A 579 -12.17 -22.54 -5.76
C PHE A 579 -12.88 -22.67 -4.41
N LEU A 580 -13.58 -21.65 -3.93
CA LEU A 580 -14.35 -21.74 -2.67
C LEU A 580 -15.42 -22.85 -2.76
N THR A 581 -16.07 -23.00 -3.91
CA THR A 581 -17.05 -24.08 -4.13
C THR A 581 -16.40 -25.46 -4.09
N LYS A 582 -15.21 -25.63 -4.70
CA LYS A 582 -14.44 -26.87 -4.67
C LYS A 582 -14.01 -27.20 -3.24
N LEU A 583 -13.48 -26.20 -2.51
CA LEU A 583 -13.07 -26.33 -1.10
C LEU A 583 -14.24 -26.79 -0.23
N TRP A 584 -15.40 -26.16 -0.37
CA TRP A 584 -16.60 -26.52 0.38
C TRP A 584 -17.05 -27.95 0.10
N ASN A 585 -17.11 -28.38 -1.17
CA ASN A 585 -17.55 -29.70 -1.55
C ASN A 585 -16.55 -30.79 -1.14
N ALA A 586 -15.28 -30.55 -1.24
CA ALA A 586 -14.25 -31.48 -0.75
C ALA A 586 -14.30 -31.61 0.77
N SER A 587 -14.44 -30.50 1.50
CA SER A 587 -14.61 -30.50 2.95
C SER A 587 -15.85 -31.26 3.38
N ARG A 588 -16.96 -31.06 2.67
CA ARG A 588 -18.20 -31.84 2.91
C ARG A 588 -18.00 -33.34 2.71
N PHE A 589 -17.32 -33.72 1.64
CA PHE A 589 -16.99 -35.12 1.38
C PHE A 589 -16.15 -35.71 2.52
N VAL A 590 -15.08 -35.04 2.89
CA VAL A 590 -14.18 -35.49 3.96
C VAL A 590 -14.93 -35.58 5.30
N ILE A 591 -15.56 -34.54 5.73
CA ILE A 591 -16.21 -34.44 7.05
C ILE A 591 -17.34 -35.49 7.18
N ASN A 592 -18.11 -35.71 6.12
CA ASN A 592 -19.18 -36.73 6.15
C ASN A 592 -18.61 -38.16 6.21
N ASN A 593 -17.43 -38.43 5.63
CA ASN A 593 -16.76 -39.74 5.73
C ASN A 593 -15.97 -39.90 7.04
N LEU A 594 -15.79 -38.82 7.81
CA LEU A 594 -15.22 -38.84 9.16
C LEU A 594 -16.29 -38.98 10.26
N GLU A 595 -17.54 -39.28 9.92
CA GLU A 595 -18.59 -39.57 10.90
C GLU A 595 -18.14 -40.75 11.78
N GLY A 596 -18.20 -40.54 13.12
CA GLY A 596 -17.76 -41.56 14.10
C GLY A 596 -16.22 -41.71 14.23
N TYR A 597 -15.42 -40.94 13.49
CA TYR A 597 -13.99 -40.89 13.67
C TYR A 597 -13.62 -40.18 14.96
N GLU A 598 -12.81 -40.77 15.79
CA GLU A 598 -12.16 -40.16 16.93
C GLU A 598 -10.71 -39.84 16.59
N LYS A 599 -10.25 -38.63 16.90
CA LYS A 599 -8.87 -38.24 16.64
C LYS A 599 -7.91 -39.13 17.42
N THR A 600 -7.15 -39.93 16.70
CA THR A 600 -6.12 -40.83 17.26
C THR A 600 -4.82 -40.65 16.49
N ASP A 601 -3.71 -40.73 17.19
CA ASP A 601 -2.41 -40.82 16.53
C ASP A 601 -2.19 -42.25 16.00
N ILE A 602 -1.81 -42.36 14.73
CA ILE A 602 -1.54 -43.63 14.08
C ILE A 602 -0.04 -43.70 13.85
N PRO A 603 0.64 -44.81 14.30
CA PRO A 603 2.04 -45.02 13.99
C PRO A 603 2.27 -45.03 12.48
N HIS A 604 3.37 -44.46 12.01
CA HIS A 604 3.63 -44.31 10.57
C HIS A 604 3.71 -45.64 9.82
N GLU A 605 4.13 -46.72 10.48
CA GLU A 605 4.14 -48.06 9.91
C GLU A 605 2.74 -48.63 9.61
N ASN A 606 1.70 -48.11 10.29
CA ASN A 606 0.31 -48.49 10.04
C ASN A 606 -0.37 -47.69 8.93
N LEU A 607 0.29 -46.66 8.39
CA LEU A 607 -0.21 -45.90 7.26
C LEU A 607 0.00 -46.70 5.95
N ARG A 608 -1.00 -46.69 5.07
CA ARG A 608 -0.84 -47.27 3.71
C ARG A 608 0.09 -46.39 2.88
N GLN A 609 0.73 -46.95 1.89
CA GLN A 609 1.72 -46.26 1.08
C GLN A 609 1.13 -45.03 0.35
N ILE A 610 -0.07 -45.20 -0.18
CA ILE A 610 -0.76 -44.06 -0.84
C ILE A 610 -1.14 -42.91 0.14
N ASP A 611 -1.37 -43.25 1.41
CA ASP A 611 -1.63 -42.26 2.45
C ASP A 611 -0.33 -41.54 2.86
N LYS A 612 0.80 -42.27 2.90
CA LYS A 612 2.15 -41.70 3.10
C LYS A 612 2.53 -40.75 1.96
N TRP A 613 2.18 -41.08 0.71
CA TRP A 613 2.40 -40.20 -0.44
C TRP A 613 1.79 -38.82 -0.23
N ILE A 614 0.50 -38.73 0.03
CA ILE A 614 -0.18 -37.46 0.16
C ILE A 614 0.21 -36.74 1.44
N LEU A 615 0.52 -37.43 2.54
CA LEU A 615 1.06 -36.86 3.76
C LEU A 615 2.47 -36.28 3.55
N SER A 616 3.35 -36.98 2.79
CA SER A 616 4.66 -36.43 2.42
C SER A 616 4.53 -35.12 1.65
N LYS A 617 3.69 -35.11 0.62
CA LYS A 617 3.41 -33.87 -0.14
C LYS A 617 2.85 -32.73 0.75
N MET A 618 1.99 -33.06 1.72
CA MET A 618 1.46 -32.09 2.67
C MET A 618 2.57 -31.51 3.55
N ASN A 619 3.47 -32.34 4.09
CA ASN A 619 4.54 -31.89 4.97
C ASN A 619 5.58 -31.04 4.19
N THR A 620 5.92 -31.44 2.96
CA THR A 620 6.69 -30.62 2.02
C THR A 620 6.00 -29.28 1.75
N MET A 621 4.68 -29.29 1.56
CA MET A 621 3.87 -28.07 1.34
C MET A 621 3.89 -27.15 2.56
N ILE A 622 3.72 -27.67 3.79
CA ILE A 622 3.80 -26.89 5.03
C ILE A 622 5.13 -26.14 5.10
N THR A 623 6.24 -26.82 4.85
CA THR A 623 7.58 -26.21 4.86
C THR A 623 7.70 -25.08 3.84
N GLN A 624 7.26 -25.30 2.61
CA GLN A 624 7.36 -24.32 1.52
C GLN A 624 6.45 -23.11 1.76
N VAL A 625 5.21 -23.34 2.15
CA VAL A 625 4.21 -22.30 2.41
C VAL A 625 4.62 -21.44 3.60
N THR A 626 5.13 -22.05 4.67
CA THR A 626 5.68 -21.36 5.83
C THR A 626 6.80 -20.40 5.40
N LYS A 627 7.78 -20.88 4.64
CA LYS A 627 8.87 -20.07 4.11
C LYS A 627 8.36 -18.90 3.24
N HIS A 628 7.34 -19.13 2.43
CA HIS A 628 6.74 -18.07 1.61
C HIS A 628 6.06 -17.00 2.46
N PHE A 629 5.31 -17.37 3.50
CA PHE A 629 4.71 -16.38 4.40
C PHE A 629 5.74 -15.62 5.24
N GLU A 630 6.82 -16.27 5.67
CA GLU A 630 7.91 -15.64 6.42
C GLU A 630 8.64 -14.56 5.60
N THR A 631 8.69 -14.73 4.28
CA THR A 631 9.27 -13.76 3.33
C THR A 631 8.22 -12.89 2.65
N TYR A 632 7.02 -12.80 3.19
CA TYR A 632 5.88 -12.02 2.67
C TYR A 632 5.46 -12.38 1.22
N ASN A 633 5.79 -13.59 0.77
CA ASN A 633 5.50 -14.07 -0.58
C ASN A 633 4.19 -14.87 -0.64
N TYR A 634 3.11 -14.29 -0.15
CA TYR A 634 1.77 -14.90 -0.06
C TYR A 634 1.21 -15.33 -1.42
N CYS A 635 1.61 -14.70 -2.52
CA CYS A 635 1.18 -15.07 -3.86
C CYS A 635 1.62 -16.48 -4.22
N HIS A 636 2.89 -16.82 -4.00
CA HIS A 636 3.39 -18.17 -4.25
C HIS A 636 2.84 -19.18 -3.24
N ALA A 637 2.67 -18.79 -1.96
CA ALA A 637 2.00 -19.61 -0.95
C ALA A 637 0.59 -20.03 -1.44
N LYS A 638 -0.23 -19.05 -1.86
CA LYS A 638 -1.57 -19.29 -2.41
C LYS A 638 -1.52 -20.25 -3.61
N GLN A 639 -0.63 -19.97 -4.57
CA GLN A 639 -0.56 -20.76 -5.80
C GLN A 639 -0.24 -22.23 -5.51
N LYS A 640 0.75 -22.48 -4.65
CA LYS A 640 1.12 -23.83 -4.25
C LYS A 640 -0.02 -24.55 -3.53
N LEU A 641 -0.67 -23.87 -2.57
CA LEU A 641 -1.81 -24.42 -1.83
C LEU A 641 -2.99 -24.78 -2.73
N ILE A 642 -3.33 -23.92 -3.67
CA ILE A 642 -4.43 -24.17 -4.61
C ILE A 642 -4.09 -25.34 -5.52
N THR A 643 -2.85 -25.41 -6.04
CA THR A 643 -2.41 -26.49 -6.91
C THR A 643 -2.44 -27.83 -6.19
N PHE A 644 -1.84 -27.94 -5.00
CA PHE A 644 -1.86 -29.14 -4.17
C PHE A 644 -3.29 -29.58 -3.85
N PHE A 645 -4.11 -28.64 -3.36
CA PHE A 645 -5.49 -28.94 -2.95
C PHE A 645 -6.34 -29.41 -4.15
N TRP A 646 -6.20 -28.75 -5.30
CA TRP A 646 -7.02 -29.06 -6.47
C TRP A 646 -6.60 -30.39 -7.12
N HIS A 647 -5.33 -30.58 -7.37
CA HIS A 647 -4.82 -31.71 -8.14
C HIS A 647 -4.46 -32.89 -7.23
N ASP A 648 -3.43 -32.77 -6.40
CA ASP A 648 -2.95 -33.89 -5.61
C ASP A 648 -4.03 -34.43 -4.65
N PHE A 649 -4.76 -33.50 -3.97
CA PHE A 649 -5.76 -33.92 -3.00
C PHE A 649 -7.11 -34.25 -3.64
N CYS A 650 -7.74 -33.29 -4.39
CA CYS A 650 -9.10 -33.50 -4.87
C CYS A 650 -9.19 -34.39 -6.11
N ASP A 651 -8.31 -34.20 -7.12
CA ASP A 651 -8.44 -34.90 -8.38
C ASP A 651 -7.85 -36.33 -8.28
N ASP A 652 -6.84 -36.53 -7.39
CA ASP A 652 -6.16 -37.81 -7.23
C ASP A 652 -6.54 -38.50 -5.90
N TYR A 653 -6.06 -38.02 -4.76
CA TYR A 653 -6.18 -38.76 -3.50
C TYR A 653 -7.63 -39.02 -3.07
N LEU A 654 -8.53 -38.04 -3.15
CA LEU A 654 -9.92 -38.25 -2.80
C LEU A 654 -10.57 -39.33 -3.66
N GLU A 655 -10.21 -39.44 -4.94
CA GLU A 655 -10.73 -40.44 -5.84
C GLU A 655 -10.17 -41.85 -5.52
N ILE A 656 -8.87 -41.92 -5.19
CA ILE A 656 -8.20 -43.18 -4.83
C ILE A 656 -8.80 -43.78 -3.55
N VAL A 657 -9.05 -42.92 -2.54
CA VAL A 657 -9.50 -43.39 -1.22
C VAL A 657 -10.99 -43.74 -1.14
N LYS A 658 -11.80 -43.38 -2.16
CA LYS A 658 -13.26 -43.61 -2.16
C LYS A 658 -13.67 -45.03 -1.90
N ASP A 659 -13.01 -46.01 -2.52
CA ASP A 659 -13.42 -47.41 -2.35
C ASP A 659 -13.25 -47.87 -0.90
N ARG A 660 -12.18 -47.47 -0.23
CA ARG A 660 -11.93 -47.78 1.20
C ARG A 660 -12.98 -47.11 2.13
N LEU A 661 -13.49 -45.95 1.75
CA LEU A 661 -14.48 -45.20 2.55
C LEU A 661 -15.91 -45.73 2.36
N TYR A 662 -16.25 -46.16 1.14
CA TYR A 662 -17.61 -46.62 0.78
C TYR A 662 -17.83 -48.10 0.96
N ASN A 663 -16.77 -48.87 0.94
CA ASN A 663 -16.80 -50.34 1.11
C ASN A 663 -15.80 -50.80 2.20
N PRO A 664 -15.90 -50.26 3.43
CA PRO A 664 -14.91 -50.48 4.48
C PRO A 664 -14.80 -51.98 4.85
N GLU A 665 -15.85 -52.76 4.59
CA GLU A 665 -15.88 -54.20 4.83
C GLU A 665 -14.96 -55.01 3.94
N LYS A 666 -14.44 -54.46 2.85
CA LYS A 666 -13.47 -55.08 1.96
C LYS A 666 -12.02 -54.92 2.43
N TYR A 667 -11.81 -54.07 3.44
CA TYR A 667 -10.49 -53.68 3.91
C TYR A 667 -10.33 -54.02 5.39
N ASP A 668 -9.09 -54.22 5.84
CA ASP A 668 -8.82 -54.30 7.27
C ASP A 668 -9.05 -52.93 7.96
N SER A 669 -9.31 -52.96 9.27
CA SER A 669 -9.61 -51.76 10.05
C SER A 669 -8.50 -50.72 10.02
N LYS A 670 -7.21 -51.17 9.98
CA LYS A 670 -6.07 -50.26 9.92
C LYS A 670 -6.03 -49.46 8.62
N SER A 671 -6.38 -50.10 7.48
CA SER A 671 -6.47 -49.44 6.17
C SER A 671 -7.53 -48.34 6.13
N VAL A 672 -8.68 -48.56 6.80
CA VAL A 672 -9.77 -47.58 6.89
C VAL A 672 -9.38 -46.46 7.85
N GLU A 673 -8.75 -46.79 8.98
CA GLU A 673 -8.27 -45.80 9.96
C GLU A 673 -7.17 -44.91 9.35
N SER A 674 -6.22 -45.50 8.59
CA SER A 674 -5.19 -44.81 7.84
C SER A 674 -5.80 -43.75 6.88
N ALA A 675 -6.84 -44.12 6.13
CA ALA A 675 -7.55 -43.20 5.24
C ALA A 675 -8.22 -42.04 6.01
N LYS A 676 -8.90 -42.35 7.10
CA LYS A 676 -9.58 -41.30 7.91
C LYS A 676 -8.60 -40.37 8.59
N TYR A 677 -7.51 -40.90 9.15
CA TYR A 677 -6.43 -40.09 9.72
C TYR A 677 -5.84 -39.14 8.68
N THR A 678 -5.54 -39.64 7.49
CA THR A 678 -4.98 -38.87 6.39
C THR A 678 -5.95 -37.75 5.96
N LEU A 679 -7.21 -38.07 5.74
CA LEU A 679 -8.23 -37.11 5.37
C LEU A 679 -8.38 -35.98 6.42
N TYR A 680 -8.37 -36.34 7.71
CA TYR A 680 -8.43 -35.38 8.81
C TYR A 680 -7.25 -34.39 8.76
N ASN A 681 -6.03 -34.91 8.68
CA ASN A 681 -4.81 -34.11 8.71
C ASN A 681 -4.64 -33.25 7.46
N ILE A 682 -4.91 -33.80 6.27
CA ILE A 682 -4.80 -33.04 5.02
C ILE A 682 -5.79 -31.87 5.00
N LEU A 683 -7.06 -32.13 5.34
CA LEU A 683 -8.05 -31.06 5.30
C LEU A 683 -7.79 -29.99 6.36
N LEU A 684 -7.49 -30.37 7.60
CA LEU A 684 -7.21 -29.42 8.70
C LEU A 684 -5.99 -28.53 8.36
N ASN A 685 -4.88 -29.12 7.94
CA ASN A 685 -3.66 -28.38 7.63
C ASN A 685 -3.85 -27.47 6.40
N THR A 686 -4.58 -27.92 5.38
CA THR A 686 -4.97 -27.09 4.24
C THR A 686 -5.80 -25.89 4.69
N LEU A 687 -6.80 -26.09 5.55
CA LEU A 687 -7.62 -24.99 6.10
C LEU A 687 -6.79 -24.01 6.92
N LYS A 688 -5.89 -24.51 7.78
CA LYS A 688 -4.99 -23.66 8.58
C LYS A 688 -4.09 -22.80 7.69
N MET A 689 -3.49 -23.37 6.64
CA MET A 689 -2.63 -22.63 5.71
C MET A 689 -3.40 -21.65 4.81
N LEU A 690 -4.67 -21.93 4.50
CA LEU A 690 -5.54 -21.02 3.73
C LEU A 690 -6.21 -19.93 4.60
N ALA A 691 -6.31 -20.12 5.92
CA ALA A 691 -7.00 -19.22 6.84
C ALA A 691 -6.51 -17.76 6.79
N PRO A 692 -5.21 -17.46 6.60
CA PRO A 692 -4.77 -16.09 6.41
C PRO A 692 -5.40 -15.42 5.19
N ILE A 693 -5.60 -16.16 4.09
CA ILE A 693 -6.06 -15.63 2.79
C ILE A 693 -7.59 -15.59 2.72
N ILE A 694 -8.27 -16.70 3.07
CA ILE A 694 -9.73 -16.86 2.99
C ILE A 694 -10.32 -17.20 4.37
N PRO A 695 -10.34 -16.19 5.26
CA PRO A 695 -10.61 -16.43 6.68
C PRO A 695 -12.03 -16.90 6.99
N HIS A 696 -13.03 -16.52 6.19
CA HIS A 696 -14.41 -16.81 6.54
C HIS A 696 -14.82 -18.25 6.27
N ILE A 697 -14.54 -18.76 5.08
CA ILE A 697 -14.87 -20.17 4.73
C ILE A 697 -14.05 -21.15 5.56
N THR A 698 -12.80 -20.83 5.86
CA THR A 698 -11.95 -21.69 6.71
C THR A 698 -12.44 -21.72 8.15
N GLU A 699 -12.88 -20.58 8.68
CA GLU A 699 -13.56 -20.54 9.99
C GLU A 699 -14.85 -21.36 10.01
N GLU A 700 -15.72 -21.20 8.99
CA GLU A 700 -16.97 -21.95 8.90
C GLU A 700 -16.73 -23.47 8.93
N ILE A 701 -15.80 -23.97 8.10
CA ILE A 701 -15.48 -25.39 8.03
C ILE A 701 -14.86 -25.89 9.34
N TYR A 702 -13.96 -25.11 9.94
CA TYR A 702 -13.32 -25.42 11.22
C TYR A 702 -14.34 -25.54 12.34
N GLN A 703 -15.25 -24.59 12.47
CA GLN A 703 -16.30 -24.58 13.50
C GLN A 703 -17.30 -25.73 13.33
N LEU A 704 -17.57 -26.15 12.10
CA LEU A 704 -18.49 -27.26 11.82
C LEU A 704 -17.96 -28.62 12.29
N TYR A 705 -16.62 -28.82 12.29
CA TYR A 705 -16.08 -30.15 12.60
C TYR A 705 -14.86 -30.13 13.52
N PHE A 706 -13.81 -29.37 13.19
CA PHE A 706 -12.50 -29.49 13.81
C PHE A 706 -12.41 -28.90 15.22
N LYS A 707 -13.17 -27.87 15.51
CA LYS A 707 -13.11 -27.15 16.80
C LYS A 707 -13.20 -28.06 18.01
N LYS A 708 -14.08 -29.05 17.97
CA LYS A 708 -14.29 -30.01 19.08
C LYS A 708 -13.06 -30.88 19.35
N TYR A 709 -12.21 -31.13 18.35
CA TYR A 709 -11.02 -31.96 18.45
C TYR A 709 -9.75 -31.13 18.73
N GLU A 710 -9.66 -29.92 18.14
CA GLU A 710 -8.50 -29.04 18.26
C GLU A 710 -8.56 -28.14 19.51
N GLY A 711 -9.71 -27.88 20.07
CA GLY A 711 -9.92 -27.13 21.32
C GLY A 711 -9.75 -25.62 21.23
N HIS A 712 -9.33 -25.08 20.08
CA HIS A 712 -9.18 -23.64 19.89
C HIS A 712 -10.50 -22.99 19.48
N GLU A 713 -10.80 -21.83 20.06
CA GLU A 713 -12.07 -21.12 19.83
C GLU A 713 -12.26 -20.69 18.37
N SER A 714 -11.16 -20.39 17.66
CA SER A 714 -11.13 -20.02 16.24
C SER A 714 -9.92 -20.64 15.56
N ILE A 715 -10.03 -20.96 14.26
CA ILE A 715 -8.89 -21.40 13.44
C ILE A 715 -7.77 -20.36 13.44
N HIS A 716 -8.09 -19.08 13.56
CA HIS A 716 -7.14 -17.97 13.48
C HIS A 716 -6.23 -17.80 14.72
N ILE A 717 -6.55 -18.50 15.80
CA ILE A 717 -5.74 -18.59 17.02
C ILE A 717 -5.26 -20.02 17.30
N SER A 718 -5.54 -20.93 16.38
CA SER A 718 -4.96 -22.27 16.40
C SER A 718 -3.49 -22.22 15.94
N PRO A 719 -2.63 -23.17 16.40
CA PRO A 719 -1.24 -23.24 15.94
C PRO A 719 -1.15 -23.43 14.42
N TRP A 720 -0.20 -22.70 13.80
CA TRP A 720 0.21 -22.96 12.42
C TRP A 720 0.72 -24.40 12.31
N PRO A 721 0.42 -25.14 11.22
CA PRO A 721 0.89 -26.50 11.09
C PRO A 721 2.42 -26.58 11.05
N GLU A 722 2.97 -27.55 11.74
CA GLU A 722 4.39 -27.87 11.69
C GLU A 722 4.58 -29.13 10.82
N PRO A 723 5.63 -29.22 10.00
CA PRO A 723 5.90 -30.40 9.19
C PRO A 723 6.34 -31.57 10.08
N ASP A 724 5.91 -32.76 9.72
CA ASP A 724 6.45 -34.00 10.23
C ASP A 724 7.52 -34.51 9.25
N ASP A 725 8.79 -34.27 9.61
CA ASP A 725 9.92 -34.58 8.76
C ASP A 725 10.09 -36.09 8.50
N GLU A 726 9.59 -36.96 9.39
CA GLU A 726 9.64 -38.42 9.21
C GLU A 726 8.72 -38.91 8.09
N LEU A 727 7.67 -38.13 7.77
CA LEU A 727 6.77 -38.42 6.66
C LEU A 727 7.24 -37.83 5.33
N ILE A 728 8.26 -36.99 5.31
CA ILE A 728 8.78 -36.41 4.05
C ILE A 728 9.69 -37.44 3.38
N SER A 729 9.25 -37.98 2.26
CA SER A 729 10.00 -38.98 1.49
C SER A 729 9.81 -38.84 -0.01
N ILE A 730 10.91 -38.61 -0.73
CA ILE A 730 10.92 -38.56 -2.21
C ILE A 730 10.40 -39.88 -2.79
N GLU A 731 10.68 -41.01 -2.14
CA GLU A 731 10.25 -42.32 -2.58
C GLU A 731 8.73 -42.45 -2.56
N PHE A 732 8.08 -42.03 -1.46
CA PHE A 732 6.62 -41.99 -1.38
C PHE A 732 6.02 -41.04 -2.41
N GLU A 733 6.63 -39.88 -2.62
CA GLU A 733 6.15 -38.88 -3.59
C GLU A 733 6.26 -39.43 -5.02
N GLU A 734 7.38 -40.03 -5.41
CA GLU A 734 7.55 -40.63 -6.72
C GLU A 734 6.57 -41.79 -6.97
N MET A 735 6.35 -42.64 -5.99
CA MET A 735 5.42 -43.78 -6.09
C MET A 735 3.98 -43.29 -6.37
N GLY A 736 3.47 -42.36 -5.58
CA GLY A 736 2.12 -41.89 -5.77
C GLY A 736 1.95 -41.00 -7.02
N ASP A 737 3.01 -40.28 -7.42
CA ASP A 737 3.02 -39.51 -8.67
C ASP A 737 3.01 -40.44 -9.90
N LEU A 738 3.71 -41.57 -9.87
CA LEU A 738 3.62 -42.65 -10.89
C LEU A 738 2.18 -43.19 -10.98
N LEU A 739 1.58 -43.48 -9.83
CA LEU A 739 0.21 -43.97 -9.75
C LEU A 739 -0.76 -42.95 -10.36
N SER A 740 -0.65 -41.68 -10.00
CA SER A 740 -1.51 -40.59 -10.49
C SER A 740 -1.39 -40.40 -12.01
N ASP A 741 -0.18 -40.53 -12.59
CA ASP A 741 0.05 -40.41 -14.03
C ASP A 741 -0.62 -41.54 -14.81
N ILE A 742 -0.57 -42.79 -14.25
CA ILE A 742 -1.27 -43.95 -14.83
C ILE A 742 -2.78 -43.77 -14.74
N ILE A 743 -3.31 -43.35 -13.58
CA ILE A 743 -4.74 -43.07 -13.37
C ILE A 743 -5.24 -42.03 -14.38
N SER A 744 -4.52 -40.91 -14.51
CA SER A 744 -4.84 -39.85 -15.46
C SER A 744 -4.90 -40.36 -16.91
N SER A 745 -3.91 -41.16 -17.32
CA SER A 745 -3.81 -41.72 -18.66
C SER A 745 -4.95 -42.71 -18.97
N VAL A 746 -5.32 -43.53 -18.01
CA VAL A 746 -6.46 -44.48 -18.18
C VAL A 746 -7.79 -43.74 -18.18
N ARG A 747 -7.98 -42.70 -17.38
CA ARG A 747 -9.17 -41.83 -17.39
C ARG A 747 -9.30 -41.11 -18.75
N LYS A 748 -8.20 -40.59 -19.29
CA LYS A 748 -8.13 -39.98 -20.61
C LYS A 748 -8.57 -40.97 -21.69
N TYR A 749 -8.03 -42.22 -21.66
CA TYR A 749 -8.43 -43.29 -22.55
C TYR A 749 -9.93 -43.59 -22.45
N LYS A 750 -10.49 -43.72 -21.23
CA LYS A 750 -11.94 -43.91 -21.05
C LYS A 750 -12.76 -42.78 -21.71
N THR A 751 -12.34 -41.51 -21.51
CA THR A 751 -13.00 -40.34 -22.13
C THR A 751 -12.94 -40.40 -23.64
N GLU A 752 -11.76 -40.64 -24.22
CA GLU A 752 -11.55 -40.66 -25.69
C GLU A 752 -12.29 -41.82 -26.36
N ASN A 753 -12.55 -42.90 -25.62
CA ASN A 753 -13.34 -44.02 -26.06
C ASN A 753 -14.81 -43.99 -25.66
N ASN A 754 -15.32 -42.82 -25.22
CA ASN A 754 -16.71 -42.62 -24.76
C ASN A 754 -17.18 -43.61 -23.68
N MET A 755 -16.27 -44.07 -22.82
CA MET A 755 -16.56 -44.95 -21.73
C MET A 755 -16.94 -44.16 -20.46
N ALA A 756 -17.86 -44.67 -19.64
CA ALA A 756 -18.11 -44.12 -18.32
C ALA A 756 -16.87 -44.27 -17.43
N MET A 757 -16.64 -43.25 -16.57
CA MET A 757 -15.46 -43.28 -15.68
C MET A 757 -15.45 -44.49 -14.74
N ASN A 758 -16.60 -45.01 -14.35
CA ASN A 758 -16.78 -46.22 -13.53
C ASN A 758 -16.89 -47.49 -14.34
N ALA A 759 -16.67 -47.47 -15.66
CA ALA A 759 -16.67 -48.68 -16.49
C ALA A 759 -15.56 -49.61 -16.04
N GLU A 760 -15.90 -50.92 -15.89
CA GLU A 760 -14.93 -51.96 -15.58
C GLU A 760 -14.01 -52.20 -16.78
N LEU A 761 -12.74 -52.48 -16.47
CA LEU A 761 -11.72 -52.93 -17.41
C LEU A 761 -11.28 -54.33 -17.03
N SER A 762 -11.07 -55.22 -18.02
CA SER A 762 -10.66 -56.58 -17.74
C SER A 762 -9.19 -56.64 -17.32
N LYS A 763 -8.31 -55.91 -18.02
CA LYS A 763 -6.87 -55.98 -17.76
C LYS A 763 -6.14 -54.66 -18.11
N LEU A 764 -5.11 -54.36 -17.31
CA LEU A 764 -4.12 -53.33 -17.57
C LEU A 764 -2.72 -53.95 -17.55
N THR A 765 -2.01 -53.87 -18.67
CA THR A 765 -0.60 -54.25 -18.72
C THR A 765 0.24 -52.97 -18.65
N ILE A 766 1.22 -52.93 -17.73
CA ILE A 766 2.10 -51.80 -17.47
C ILE A 766 3.52 -52.19 -17.88
N ASN A 767 4.11 -51.44 -18.81
CA ASN A 767 5.52 -51.56 -19.18
C ASN A 767 6.30 -50.46 -18.48
N ALA A 768 6.93 -50.78 -17.39
CA ALA A 768 7.70 -49.87 -16.56
C ALA A 768 9.10 -50.45 -16.32
N LYS A 769 10.01 -49.64 -15.81
CA LYS A 769 11.32 -50.13 -15.35
C LYS A 769 11.17 -50.88 -14.03
N LYS A 770 12.08 -51.81 -13.74
CA LYS A 770 12.03 -52.65 -12.54
C LYS A 770 11.83 -51.85 -11.23
N ALA A 771 12.51 -50.72 -11.07
CA ALA A 771 12.35 -49.83 -9.90
C ALA A 771 10.96 -49.18 -9.81
N GLU A 772 10.32 -48.89 -10.94
CA GLU A 772 8.97 -48.37 -11.03
C GLU A 772 7.93 -49.45 -10.76
N GLU A 773 8.19 -50.68 -11.24
CA GLU A 773 7.37 -51.88 -10.97
C GLU A 773 7.32 -52.18 -9.48
N GLU A 774 8.48 -52.15 -8.80
CA GLU A 774 8.58 -52.37 -7.35
C GLU A 774 7.71 -51.37 -6.59
N LYS A 775 7.83 -50.08 -6.91
CA LYS A 775 7.02 -49.01 -6.31
C LYS A 775 5.50 -49.16 -6.57
N LEU A 776 5.14 -49.45 -7.84
CA LEU A 776 3.73 -49.59 -8.22
C LEU A 776 3.09 -50.85 -7.60
N SER A 777 3.87 -51.90 -7.32
CA SER A 777 3.39 -53.12 -6.69
C SER A 777 2.82 -52.86 -5.29
N GLU A 778 3.34 -51.86 -4.56
CA GLU A 778 2.89 -51.49 -3.23
C GLU A 778 1.50 -50.83 -3.21
N VAL A 779 1.07 -50.25 -4.34
CA VAL A 779 -0.18 -49.50 -4.50
C VAL A 779 -1.11 -50.07 -5.57
N ILE A 780 -0.85 -51.34 -5.99
CA ILE A 780 -1.59 -51.98 -7.09
C ILE A 780 -3.07 -52.17 -6.78
N ASP A 781 -3.40 -52.41 -5.50
CA ASP A 781 -4.78 -52.57 -5.06
C ASP A 781 -5.54 -51.26 -5.13
N ASP A 782 -4.89 -50.13 -4.81
CA ASP A 782 -5.47 -48.79 -4.93
C ASP A 782 -5.69 -48.43 -6.42
N LEU A 783 -4.76 -48.84 -7.33
CA LEU A 783 -4.91 -48.70 -8.77
C LEU A 783 -6.12 -49.48 -9.31
N LYS A 784 -6.22 -50.77 -8.91
CA LYS A 784 -7.36 -51.63 -9.29
C LYS A 784 -8.69 -51.02 -8.82
N ALA A 785 -8.75 -50.59 -7.59
CA ALA A 785 -9.95 -50.08 -6.98
C ALA A 785 -10.45 -48.77 -7.67
N VAL A 786 -9.54 -47.79 -7.90
CA VAL A 786 -9.89 -46.49 -8.46
C VAL A 786 -10.29 -46.54 -9.93
N LEU A 787 -9.66 -47.44 -10.70
CA LEU A 787 -9.90 -47.61 -12.13
C LEU A 787 -10.90 -48.70 -12.49
N LYS A 788 -11.36 -49.51 -11.50
CA LYS A 788 -12.23 -50.64 -11.67
C LYS A 788 -11.63 -51.69 -12.64
N ILE A 789 -10.35 -52.05 -12.38
CA ILE A 789 -9.61 -53.02 -13.19
C ILE A 789 -9.58 -54.36 -12.46
N LYS A 790 -9.88 -55.46 -13.18
CA LYS A 790 -9.88 -56.82 -12.60
C LYS A 790 -8.44 -57.35 -12.44
N GLU A 791 -7.62 -57.16 -13.45
CA GLU A 791 -6.25 -57.69 -13.47
C GLU A 791 -5.25 -56.57 -13.86
N VAL A 792 -4.17 -56.44 -13.09
CA VAL A 792 -3.02 -55.61 -13.44
C VAL A 792 -1.78 -56.46 -13.49
N GLU A 793 -1.01 -56.37 -14.57
CA GLU A 793 0.26 -57.09 -14.73
C GLU A 793 1.36 -56.15 -15.26
N PHE A 794 2.60 -56.50 -14.97
CA PHE A 794 3.77 -55.86 -15.53
C PHE A 794 4.28 -56.69 -16.74
N GLY A 795 4.55 -56.01 -17.87
CA GLY A 795 4.97 -56.66 -19.09
C GLY A 795 5.04 -55.75 -20.30
N SER A 796 5.17 -56.33 -21.49
CA SER A 796 5.28 -55.52 -22.70
C SER A 796 3.97 -54.84 -23.05
N ALA A 797 3.99 -53.51 -23.16
CA ALA A 797 2.88 -52.69 -23.60
C ALA A 797 3.32 -51.69 -24.70
N SER A 798 2.39 -51.28 -25.58
CA SER A 798 2.72 -50.44 -26.74
C SER A 798 1.64 -49.44 -27.17
N LYS A 799 0.51 -49.31 -26.44
CA LYS A 799 -0.65 -48.56 -26.93
C LYS A 799 -0.75 -47.12 -26.43
N ILE A 800 -0.45 -46.91 -25.18
CA ILE A 800 -0.64 -45.59 -24.52
C ILE A 800 0.63 -45.25 -23.76
N THR A 801 1.16 -44.05 -23.90
CA THR A 801 2.29 -43.56 -23.13
C THR A 801 1.78 -42.50 -22.14
N THR A 802 2.12 -42.63 -20.86
CA THR A 802 1.76 -41.64 -19.82
C THR A 802 2.54 -40.33 -20.04
N GLU A 803 1.93 -39.24 -19.68
CA GLU A 803 2.46 -37.90 -20.04
C GLU A 803 3.69 -37.50 -19.22
N ARG A 804 3.74 -37.89 -17.93
CA ARG A 804 4.76 -37.42 -16.99
C ARG A 804 5.97 -38.34 -16.90
N PHE A 805 5.72 -39.64 -16.81
CA PHE A 805 6.79 -40.64 -16.60
C PHE A 805 7.10 -41.50 -17.82
N GLY A 806 6.31 -41.37 -18.90
CA GLY A 806 6.54 -42.11 -20.13
C GLY A 806 6.30 -43.62 -20.01
N ILE A 807 5.52 -44.06 -19.02
CA ILE A 807 5.13 -45.45 -18.83
C ILE A 807 4.20 -45.88 -19.98
N ILE A 808 4.41 -47.08 -20.51
CA ILE A 808 3.60 -47.59 -21.62
C ILE A 808 2.53 -48.55 -21.10
N LEU A 809 1.29 -48.33 -21.56
CA LEU A 809 0.13 -49.09 -21.09
C LEU A 809 -0.58 -49.81 -22.22
N ASN A 810 -1.09 -51.03 -21.94
CA ASN A 810 -2.13 -51.66 -22.75
C ASN A 810 -3.38 -51.85 -21.88
N ILE A 811 -4.54 -51.48 -22.43
CA ILE A 811 -5.84 -51.55 -21.73
C ILE A 811 -6.73 -52.54 -22.51
N GLU A 812 -7.28 -53.50 -21.81
CA GLU A 812 -8.28 -54.43 -22.31
C GLU A 812 -9.63 -54.15 -21.65
N LYS A 813 -10.69 -54.13 -22.46
CA LYS A 813 -12.06 -53.83 -22.04
C LYS A 813 -12.69 -54.98 -21.28
#